data_2579c72532ed8ee3b01878831ef472ff
#
_entry.id   2579c72532ed8ee3b01878831ef472ff
#
_cell.length_a   1.000
_cell.length_b   1.000
_cell.length_c   1.000
_cell.angle_alpha   90.00
_cell.angle_beta   90.00
_cell.angle_gamma   90.00
#
_symmetry.space_group_name_H-M   'P 1'
#
loop_
_entity.id
_entity.type
_entity.pdbx_description
1 polymer ?
#
loop_
_entity_poly.entity_id
_entity_poly.type
_entity_poly.pdbx_seq_one_letter_code
_entity_poly.pdbx_strand_id
1 'polypeptide(L)'
;MSDQINKKFSLEGIEPLPLQEFAEEAYLNYSMNVIRDRALPSVTDGMKPVQRRIIYAMSKLGIDPKAKHSKSARTVGEVIGKYHPHGDSACYQAMVIMAQPFTYRYPLVDGQGNWGDVEDPKSFAAMRYTESRLAPYSDVLLADINTGCVDWLPNFDGTVNEPKFLPARLPNILLNGTTGIAVGMATDIPSHNLNEVASAVIALMDKPELTVADLMKYVPGPDYPCGCEITNSEQELKDIYETGRGFVRQRAVYSIEKDEIVINALPFQVSGGSIERQIADLMSKKKLPMVAVITNASDHSCPCKIIITPRSKRVDLDELMEHLYAVTDLEKRYKVNLNILGIDGKPAIKDLKTILSEWLTFRINTVRRRLNSRLEIVKKRLHLLEGFLLIVLNIDEVIDIIRHEENPKQKLIERFNLSDAQVEYILETKLRQLARLEEIKLTAERDKLVEEQKKLEALLGSETKLKTFIKKEIQSDVKLYGDERKCRIVQKEVAKAISEDELVPSTPATVILSKMGWVRAASGADIDAESMSYRSGDAFKSKASGKTNDKACFITNKGRVYAVDVKDLPSARGQGEPLSAKANLQPGESACHVVIGHNNEHFIIASDKAYGFMVKAEDLQTRNKAGKALITIDEDATILKPLLVGNKDTDLLAVASKTGRLLIYKVNELPELSQGKGNKLIGINGAKLAIGADGIATMEIVPEKASMIIHCGKRTINLSSKEIEERISSRSKAGDLLPRGFQKIDFLEVIVPKSEEDEVQTPPIEETEFTLE
;
A
#
# COMPACT_ATOMS: atom_id res chain seq x y z
N MET A 1 50.07 -28.70 -18.45
CA MET A 1 50.05 -27.34 -17.85
C MET A 1 50.36 -27.32 -16.36
N SER A 2 50.02 -28.36 -15.58
CA SER A 2 50.37 -28.45 -14.15
C SER A 2 51.88 -28.53 -13.85
N ASP A 3 52.66 -29.24 -14.67
CA ASP A 3 54.13 -29.43 -14.47
C ASP A 3 55.00 -28.21 -14.81
N GLN A 4 54.49 -27.22 -15.55
CA GLN A 4 55.22 -25.98 -15.82
C GLN A 4 55.03 -24.90 -14.77
N ILE A 5 53.94 -24.97 -13.98
CA ILE A 5 53.68 -24.03 -12.87
C ILE A 5 54.53 -24.40 -11.66
N ASN A 6 54.75 -25.71 -11.43
CA ASN A 6 55.58 -26.23 -10.31
C ASN A 6 57.09 -25.91 -10.42
N LYS A 7 57.60 -25.50 -11.59
CA LYS A 7 58.98 -25.10 -11.75
C LYS A 7 59.32 -23.63 -11.45
N LYS A 8 58.34 -22.80 -11.19
CA LYS A 8 58.54 -21.35 -10.94
C LYS A 8 58.41 -20.91 -9.48
N PHE A 9 57.80 -21.75 -8.64
CA PHE A 9 57.66 -21.43 -7.22
C PHE A 9 57.98 -22.68 -6.39
N SER A 10 58.82 -22.53 -5.38
CA SER A 10 59.00 -23.55 -4.35
C SER A 10 57.68 -23.68 -3.59
N LEU A 11 57.06 -24.83 -3.62
CA LEU A 11 55.82 -25.16 -2.90
C LEU A 11 56.11 -25.69 -1.48
N GLU A 12 57.36 -25.64 -1.02
CA GLU A 12 57.71 -26.01 0.35
C GLU A 12 57.00 -25.06 1.34
N GLY A 13 56.13 -25.60 2.17
CA GLY A 13 55.34 -24.84 3.14
C GLY A 13 53.98 -24.33 2.62
N ILE A 14 53.58 -24.68 1.39
CA ILE A 14 52.24 -24.32 0.85
C ILE A 14 51.32 -25.53 0.96
N GLU A 15 50.28 -25.43 1.70
CA GLU A 15 49.21 -26.42 1.81
C GLU A 15 48.21 -26.23 0.66
N PRO A 16 48.03 -27.24 -0.25
CA PRO A 16 47.07 -27.11 -1.33
C PRO A 16 45.64 -27.24 -0.80
N LEU A 17 44.84 -26.19 -0.90
CA LEU A 17 43.44 -26.19 -0.56
C LEU A 17 42.60 -26.20 -1.85
N PRO A 18 41.65 -27.15 -2.01
CA PRO A 18 40.74 -27.15 -3.16
C PRO A 18 39.97 -25.83 -3.24
N LEU A 19 39.86 -25.25 -4.43
CA LEU A 19 39.16 -23.97 -4.64
C LEU A 19 37.70 -24.01 -4.14
N GLN A 20 37.04 -25.15 -4.25
CA GLN A 20 35.67 -25.34 -3.75
C GLN A 20 35.63 -25.20 -2.24
N GLU A 21 36.46 -25.88 -1.48
CA GLU A 21 36.52 -25.80 0.00
C GLU A 21 36.82 -24.37 0.47
N PHE A 22 37.82 -23.74 -0.16
CA PHE A 22 38.15 -22.35 0.12
C PHE A 22 36.98 -21.42 -0.15
N ALA A 23 36.27 -21.57 -1.29
CA ALA A 23 35.14 -20.71 -1.65
C ALA A 23 33.97 -20.94 -0.70
N GLU A 24 33.68 -22.18 -0.33
CA GLU A 24 32.58 -22.50 0.62
C GLU A 24 32.86 -21.91 2.01
N GLU A 25 34.06 -22.11 2.54
CA GLU A 25 34.44 -21.57 3.85
C GLU A 25 34.46 -20.02 3.85
N ALA A 26 35.10 -19.42 2.85
CA ALA A 26 35.21 -17.98 2.71
C ALA A 26 33.80 -17.35 2.56
N TYR A 27 32.91 -17.96 1.77
CA TYR A 27 31.55 -17.46 1.60
C TYR A 27 30.68 -17.65 2.85
N LEU A 28 30.84 -18.75 3.57
CA LEU A 28 30.16 -18.96 4.86
C LEU A 28 30.58 -17.90 5.88
N ASN A 29 31.89 -17.70 6.05
CA ASN A 29 32.44 -16.69 6.96
C ASN A 29 32.00 -15.28 6.59
N TYR A 30 32.03 -14.94 5.29
CA TYR A 30 31.48 -13.67 4.80
C TYR A 30 29.99 -13.52 5.11
N SER A 31 29.20 -14.56 4.86
CA SER A 31 27.74 -14.56 5.10
C SER A 31 27.43 -14.36 6.58
N MET A 32 28.14 -15.06 7.46
CA MET A 32 27.98 -14.92 8.91
C MET A 32 28.32 -13.50 9.37
N ASN A 33 29.42 -12.93 8.87
CA ASN A 33 29.79 -11.55 9.18
C ASN A 33 28.76 -10.55 8.69
N VAL A 34 28.27 -10.67 7.44
CA VAL A 34 27.22 -9.78 6.90
C VAL A 34 25.93 -9.87 7.72
N ILE A 35 25.56 -11.04 8.20
CA ILE A 35 24.34 -11.24 9.00
C ILE A 35 24.50 -10.61 10.39
N ARG A 36 25.58 -10.97 11.11
CA ARG A 36 25.77 -10.61 12.54
C ARG A 36 26.32 -9.21 12.75
N ASP A 37 27.26 -8.80 11.88
CA ASP A 37 28.08 -7.62 12.13
C ASP A 37 27.87 -6.48 11.12
N ARG A 38 26.83 -6.56 10.27
CA ARG A 38 26.54 -5.52 9.28
C ARG A 38 25.05 -5.22 9.10
N ALA A 39 24.23 -6.22 8.75
CA ALA A 39 22.91 -5.99 8.16
C ALA A 39 21.76 -6.02 9.17
N LEU A 40 21.82 -6.96 10.14
CA LEU A 40 20.72 -7.13 11.09
C LEU A 40 20.94 -6.34 12.37
N PRO A 41 19.86 -5.73 12.90
CA PRO A 41 19.89 -5.04 14.18
C PRO A 41 19.84 -6.03 15.33
N SER A 42 20.36 -5.63 16.51
CA SER A 42 20.15 -6.37 17.76
C SER A 42 18.83 -5.99 18.42
N VAL A 43 18.16 -6.96 19.03
CA VAL A 43 16.96 -6.72 19.85
C VAL A 43 17.26 -5.81 21.04
N THR A 44 18.49 -5.80 21.55
CA THR A 44 18.91 -5.10 22.77
C THR A 44 18.85 -3.58 22.63
N ASP A 45 19.48 -3.02 21.61
CA ASP A 45 19.57 -1.57 21.37
C ASP A 45 18.97 -1.12 20.04
N GLY A 46 18.50 -2.07 19.22
CA GLY A 46 17.90 -1.78 17.91
C GLY A 46 18.88 -1.25 16.87
N MET A 47 20.19 -1.38 17.12
CA MET A 47 21.23 -0.75 16.30
C MET A 47 22.00 -1.78 15.47
N LYS A 48 22.37 -1.38 14.24
CA LYS A 48 23.44 -2.04 13.49
C LYS A 48 24.80 -1.58 14.02
N PRO A 49 25.86 -2.38 13.82
CA PRO A 49 27.20 -2.02 14.34
C PRO A 49 27.67 -0.62 13.93
N VAL A 50 27.52 -0.23 12.67
CA VAL A 50 27.93 1.11 12.22
C VAL A 50 27.16 2.23 12.93
N GLN A 51 25.85 2.05 13.12
CA GLN A 51 25.02 3.04 13.82
C GLN A 51 25.43 3.18 15.28
N ARG A 52 25.63 2.04 15.97
CA ARG A 52 26.11 2.00 17.38
C ARG A 52 27.45 2.72 17.52
N ARG A 53 28.38 2.46 16.62
CA ARG A 53 29.71 3.08 16.60
C ARG A 53 29.66 4.58 16.36
N ILE A 54 28.77 5.06 15.49
CA ILE A 54 28.58 6.51 15.26
C ILE A 54 28.08 7.18 16.53
N ILE A 55 27.01 6.68 17.14
CA ILE A 55 26.41 7.28 18.36
C ILE A 55 27.40 7.24 19.51
N TYR A 56 28.14 6.14 19.68
CA TYR A 56 29.18 6.02 20.70
C TYR A 56 30.34 6.97 20.45
N ALA A 57 30.85 7.09 19.23
CA ALA A 57 31.94 8.02 18.90
C ALA A 57 31.53 9.47 19.13
N MET A 58 30.31 9.87 18.77
CA MET A 58 29.80 11.23 19.06
C MET A 58 29.77 11.52 20.55
N SER A 59 29.35 10.57 21.38
CA SER A 59 29.38 10.68 22.84
C SER A 59 30.83 10.83 23.37
N LYS A 60 31.78 10.05 22.85
CA LYS A 60 33.21 10.15 23.24
C LYS A 60 33.85 11.46 22.80
N LEU A 61 33.42 12.04 21.70
CA LEU A 61 33.85 13.37 21.25
C LEU A 61 33.24 14.53 22.05
N GLY A 62 32.32 14.25 23.00
CA GLY A 62 31.59 15.26 23.77
C GLY A 62 30.62 16.09 22.89
N ILE A 63 30.13 15.52 21.82
CA ILE A 63 29.16 16.16 20.91
C ILE A 63 27.73 15.82 21.37
N ASP A 64 27.46 16.19 22.64
CA ASP A 64 26.18 15.90 23.30
C ASP A 64 25.03 16.78 22.78
N PRO A 65 23.77 16.51 23.12
CA PRO A 65 22.62 17.29 22.64
C PRO A 65 22.68 18.79 22.98
N LYS A 66 23.39 19.17 24.03
CA LYS A 66 23.59 20.57 24.46
C LYS A 66 24.86 21.20 23.89
N ALA A 67 25.74 20.43 23.28
CA ALA A 67 26.97 20.91 22.68
C ALA A 67 26.71 21.72 21.41
N LYS A 68 27.70 22.49 20.97
CA LYS A 68 27.69 23.09 19.64
C LYS A 68 27.80 21.99 18.57
N HIS A 69 27.16 22.21 17.44
CA HIS A 69 27.34 21.33 16.26
C HIS A 69 28.85 21.29 15.88
N SER A 70 29.28 20.11 15.48
CA SER A 70 30.64 19.85 15.01
C SER A 70 30.60 19.36 13.57
N LYS A 71 31.65 19.65 12.80
CA LYS A 71 31.75 19.15 11.40
C LYS A 71 31.53 17.62 11.35
N SER A 72 30.64 17.16 10.47
CA SER A 72 30.32 15.74 10.34
C SER A 72 31.55 14.91 9.98
N ALA A 73 32.47 15.46 9.21
CA ALA A 73 33.75 14.86 8.90
C ALA A 73 34.59 14.46 10.12
N ARG A 74 34.48 15.20 11.25
CA ARG A 74 35.17 14.87 12.51
C ARG A 74 34.60 13.57 13.11
N THR A 75 33.27 13.44 13.14
CA THR A 75 32.61 12.22 13.63
C THR A 75 32.93 11.03 12.73
N VAL A 76 32.82 11.21 11.43
CA VAL A 76 33.14 10.13 10.46
C VAL A 76 34.59 9.68 10.59
N GLY A 77 35.52 10.62 10.66
CA GLY A 77 36.95 10.32 10.86
C GLY A 77 37.24 9.56 12.14
N GLU A 78 36.61 9.91 13.27
CA GLU A 78 36.73 9.18 14.54
C GLU A 78 36.19 7.75 14.43
N VAL A 79 35.04 7.59 13.77
CA VAL A 79 34.38 6.27 13.58
C VAL A 79 35.23 5.33 12.75
N ILE A 80 35.67 5.79 11.58
CA ILE A 80 36.43 4.92 10.67
C ILE A 80 37.86 4.66 11.17
N GLY A 81 38.44 5.63 11.86
CA GLY A 81 39.82 5.53 12.38
C GLY A 81 39.93 4.63 13.60
N LYS A 82 38.86 4.50 14.43
CA LYS A 82 38.97 3.78 15.71
C LYS A 82 38.01 2.58 15.82
N TYR A 83 36.86 2.60 15.19
CA TYR A 83 35.81 1.61 15.47
C TYR A 83 35.32 0.84 14.24
N HIS A 84 35.25 1.48 13.06
CA HIS A 84 34.62 0.89 11.89
C HIS A 84 35.48 0.98 10.64
N PRO A 85 36.32 -0.03 10.35
CA PRO A 85 37.33 0.00 9.27
C PRO A 85 36.67 -0.22 7.90
N HIS A 86 35.77 0.67 7.49
CA HIS A 86 35.04 0.66 6.22
C HIS A 86 35.02 2.05 5.57
N GLY A 87 34.43 2.19 4.39
CA GLY A 87 34.38 3.44 3.64
C GLY A 87 33.66 4.58 4.39
N ASP A 88 34.24 5.77 4.32
CA ASP A 88 33.71 7.00 4.91
C ASP A 88 32.31 7.37 4.40
N SER A 89 32.09 7.18 3.11
CA SER A 89 30.78 7.46 2.46
C SER A 89 29.65 6.63 3.06
N ALA A 90 29.87 5.32 3.33
CA ALA A 90 28.88 4.45 3.94
C ALA A 90 28.60 4.83 5.40
N CYS A 91 29.65 5.18 6.16
CA CYS A 91 29.53 5.68 7.51
C CYS A 91 28.74 7.00 7.57
N TYR A 92 29.08 7.95 6.70
CA TYR A 92 28.38 9.23 6.62
C TYR A 92 26.92 9.07 6.20
N GLN A 93 26.62 8.20 5.21
CA GLN A 93 25.26 7.91 4.79
C GLN A 93 24.41 7.31 5.93
N ALA A 94 24.98 6.42 6.75
CA ALA A 94 24.30 5.90 7.93
C ALA A 94 23.97 7.01 8.94
N MET A 95 24.91 7.95 9.13
CA MET A 95 24.71 9.11 9.99
C MET A 95 23.63 10.07 9.45
N VAL A 96 23.58 10.29 8.13
CA VAL A 96 22.56 11.09 7.47
C VAL A 96 21.16 10.50 7.72
N ILE A 97 20.99 9.20 7.51
CA ILE A 97 19.71 8.52 7.72
C ILE A 97 19.23 8.69 9.18
N MET A 98 20.12 8.60 10.17
CA MET A 98 19.78 8.80 11.58
C MET A 98 19.42 10.25 11.94
N ALA A 99 19.75 11.22 11.08
CA ALA A 99 19.42 12.62 11.26
C ALA A 99 18.12 13.05 10.56
N GLN A 100 17.60 12.24 9.63
CA GLN A 100 16.43 12.58 8.80
C GLN A 100 15.12 12.36 9.57
N PRO A 101 14.32 13.40 9.90
CA PRO A 101 13.07 13.26 10.66
C PRO A 101 11.93 12.62 9.84
N PHE A 102 12.10 12.51 8.52
CA PHE A 102 11.18 11.82 7.61
C PHE A 102 11.56 10.35 7.40
N THR A 103 12.74 9.91 7.88
CA THR A 103 13.20 8.51 7.84
C THR A 103 13.16 7.88 9.23
N TYR A 104 13.63 8.59 10.25
CA TYR A 104 13.60 8.15 11.64
C TYR A 104 12.43 8.78 12.38
N ARG A 105 11.63 7.94 13.06
CA ARG A 105 10.51 8.41 13.88
C ARG A 105 11.01 9.24 15.09
N TYR A 106 12.17 8.85 15.64
CA TYR A 106 12.89 9.50 16.71
C TYR A 106 14.36 9.65 16.30
N PRO A 107 14.75 10.76 15.66
CA PRO A 107 16.12 10.98 15.20
C PRO A 107 17.14 10.87 16.31
N LEU A 108 18.30 10.29 16.00
CA LEU A 108 19.42 10.10 16.92
C LEU A 108 20.53 11.15 16.74
N VAL A 109 20.57 11.78 15.58
CA VAL A 109 21.50 12.84 15.21
C VAL A 109 20.72 14.11 14.92
N ASP A 110 21.18 15.22 15.44
CA ASP A 110 20.70 16.57 15.14
C ASP A 110 21.68 17.20 14.15
N GLY A 111 21.23 17.43 12.92
CA GLY A 111 22.03 17.89 11.80
C GLY A 111 21.78 19.35 11.45
N GLN A 112 22.85 20.09 11.13
CA GLN A 112 22.80 21.44 10.58
C GLN A 112 23.40 21.47 9.19
N GLY A 113 22.70 22.11 8.25
CA GLY A 113 23.01 22.11 6.82
C GLY A 113 22.06 21.24 6.01
N ASN A 114 22.45 20.84 4.80
CA ASN A 114 21.63 19.98 3.94
C ASN A 114 21.86 18.49 4.25
N TRP A 115 20.87 17.87 4.86
CA TRP A 115 20.82 16.43 5.19
C TRP A 115 19.84 15.65 4.31
N GLY A 116 19.48 16.20 3.15
CA GLY A 116 18.42 15.69 2.27
C GLY A 116 17.03 16.15 2.74
N ASP A 117 16.06 15.95 1.91
CA ASP A 117 14.65 16.25 2.18
C ASP A 117 13.72 15.10 1.78
N VAL A 118 12.43 15.28 1.97
CA VAL A 118 11.41 14.27 1.63
C VAL A 118 11.36 14.00 0.13
N GLU A 119 11.65 15.01 -0.70
CA GLU A 119 11.63 14.90 -2.15
C GLU A 119 12.83 14.13 -2.68
N ASP A 120 14.01 14.39 -2.12
CA ASP A 120 15.23 13.66 -2.45
C ASP A 120 16.07 13.33 -1.20
N PRO A 121 15.76 12.23 -0.51
CA PRO A 121 16.47 11.80 0.69
C PRO A 121 17.96 11.55 0.50
N LYS A 122 18.40 11.39 -0.76
CA LYS A 122 19.79 11.09 -1.13
C LYS A 122 20.58 12.33 -1.55
N SER A 123 19.94 13.46 -1.75
CA SER A 123 20.57 14.74 -2.12
C SER A 123 21.02 15.52 -0.89
N PHE A 124 21.92 14.93 -0.11
CA PHE A 124 22.54 15.58 1.04
C PHE A 124 23.95 16.11 0.70
N ALA A 125 24.37 17.16 1.40
CA ALA A 125 25.67 17.76 1.19
C ALA A 125 26.80 16.86 1.71
N ALA A 126 28.01 17.00 1.15
CA ALA A 126 29.19 16.27 1.62
C ALA A 126 29.52 16.60 3.11
N MET A 127 30.07 15.63 3.82
CA MET A 127 30.36 15.71 5.28
C MET A 127 31.21 16.90 5.71
N ARG A 128 31.98 17.51 4.81
CA ARG A 128 32.76 18.73 5.07
C ARG A 128 31.90 19.99 5.19
N TYR A 129 30.68 19.98 4.67
CA TYR A 129 29.74 21.11 4.71
C TYR A 129 28.73 21.01 5.83
N THR A 130 28.35 19.78 6.21
CA THR A 130 27.35 19.54 7.27
C THR A 130 28.00 19.57 8.66
N GLU A 131 27.18 19.90 9.63
CA GLU A 131 27.52 19.84 11.05
C GLU A 131 26.49 18.98 11.79
N SER A 132 26.92 18.33 12.87
CA SER A 132 26.09 17.41 13.62
C SER A 132 26.38 17.43 15.11
N ARG A 133 25.38 17.04 15.87
CA ARG A 133 25.47 16.68 17.29
C ARG A 133 24.48 15.54 17.58
N LEU A 134 24.57 14.96 18.77
CA LEU A 134 23.57 14.01 19.23
C LEU A 134 22.21 14.69 19.38
N ALA A 135 21.13 14.02 18.95
CA ALA A 135 19.77 14.49 19.21
C ALA A 135 19.37 14.16 20.68
N PRO A 136 18.42 14.89 21.29
CA PRO A 136 18.01 14.62 22.68
C PRO A 136 17.56 13.17 22.92
N TYR A 137 16.90 12.55 21.99
CA TYR A 137 16.45 11.14 22.10
C TYR A 137 17.63 10.14 22.20
N SER A 138 18.84 10.49 21.77
CA SER A 138 20.00 9.62 21.87
C SER A 138 20.39 9.30 23.36
N ASP A 139 19.94 10.11 24.31
CA ASP A 139 20.11 9.83 25.73
C ASP A 139 19.44 8.54 26.17
N VAL A 140 18.37 8.12 25.50
CA VAL A 140 17.73 6.81 25.73
C VAL A 140 18.69 5.64 25.54
N LEU A 141 19.68 5.80 24.64
CA LEU A 141 20.70 4.79 24.34
C LEU A 141 21.98 4.95 25.18
N LEU A 142 22.33 6.17 25.59
CA LEU A 142 23.67 6.52 26.12
C LEU A 142 23.71 6.78 27.62
N ALA A 143 22.60 7.16 28.25
CA ALA A 143 22.60 7.66 29.64
C ALA A 143 23.28 6.71 30.66
N ASP A 144 23.13 5.40 30.46
CA ASP A 144 23.68 4.40 31.39
C ASP A 144 25.08 3.88 30.98
N ILE A 145 25.70 4.39 29.89
CA ILE A 145 26.90 3.80 29.28
C ILE A 145 28.11 3.71 30.22
N ASN A 146 28.27 4.69 31.10
CA ASN A 146 29.41 4.79 32.05
C ASN A 146 29.07 4.25 33.44
N THR A 147 27.98 3.50 33.62
CA THR A 147 27.48 3.07 34.93
C THR A 147 27.83 1.61 35.30
N GLY A 148 28.76 1.00 34.58
CA GLY A 148 29.20 -0.38 34.82
C GLY A 148 28.25 -1.47 34.37
N CYS A 149 27.25 -1.13 33.54
CA CYS A 149 26.27 -2.09 33.05
C CYS A 149 26.54 -2.62 31.61
N VAL A 150 27.57 -2.08 30.95
CA VAL A 150 27.89 -2.39 29.54
C VAL A 150 29.02 -3.40 29.46
N ASP A 151 28.95 -4.34 28.53
CA ASP A 151 30.04 -5.20 28.13
C ASP A 151 30.89 -4.50 27.07
N TRP A 152 32.21 -4.47 27.30
CA TRP A 152 33.17 -3.83 26.45
C TRP A 152 33.91 -4.89 25.60
N LEU A 153 34.09 -4.62 24.33
CA LEU A 153 34.88 -5.43 23.40
C LEU A 153 36.05 -4.60 22.88
N PRO A 154 37.19 -5.22 22.60
CA PRO A 154 38.25 -4.54 21.85
C PRO A 154 37.74 -4.15 20.47
N ASN A 155 38.17 -3.00 19.97
CA ASN A 155 37.94 -2.61 18.57
C ASN A 155 38.72 -3.51 17.60
N PHE A 156 38.67 -3.21 16.29
CA PHE A 156 39.29 -4.01 15.26
C PHE A 156 40.83 -4.16 15.38
N ASP A 157 41.52 -3.23 15.98
CA ASP A 157 42.99 -3.24 16.20
C ASP A 157 43.42 -3.47 17.65
N GLY A 158 42.49 -3.63 18.58
CA GLY A 158 42.74 -3.87 20.00
C GLY A 158 43.22 -2.66 20.79
N THR A 159 43.26 -1.48 20.19
CA THR A 159 43.82 -0.26 20.86
C THR A 159 42.82 0.41 21.79
N VAL A 160 41.55 0.33 21.56
CA VAL A 160 40.48 0.91 22.38
C VAL A 160 39.31 -0.06 22.52
N ASN A 161 38.45 0.19 23.51
CA ASN A 161 37.26 -0.61 23.73
C ASN A 161 36.01 0.09 23.15
N GLU A 162 35.14 -0.70 22.57
CA GLU A 162 33.80 -0.30 22.11
C GLU A 162 32.69 -1.06 22.88
N PRO A 163 31.49 -0.50 23.05
CA PRO A 163 30.39 -1.20 23.70
C PRO A 163 29.84 -2.30 22.79
N LYS A 164 29.68 -3.51 23.37
CA LYS A 164 29.01 -4.61 22.66
C LYS A 164 27.59 -4.23 22.24
N PHE A 165 26.83 -3.66 23.16
CA PHE A 165 25.50 -3.08 22.97
C PHE A 165 25.37 -1.81 23.77
N LEU A 166 24.54 -0.87 23.32
CA LEU A 166 24.18 0.31 24.10
C LEU A 166 23.10 -0.05 25.14
N PRO A 167 23.13 0.55 26.33
CA PRO A 167 22.21 0.27 27.43
C PRO A 167 20.83 0.90 27.22
N ALA A 168 20.14 0.58 26.12
CA ALA A 168 18.90 1.20 25.72
C ALA A 168 17.82 1.15 26.80
N ARG A 169 17.25 2.31 27.15
CA ARG A 169 16.19 2.45 28.13
C ARG A 169 14.77 2.21 27.57
N LEU A 170 14.63 2.27 26.26
CA LEU A 170 13.41 1.98 25.50
C LEU A 170 13.72 1.00 24.36
N PRO A 171 12.75 0.22 23.85
CA PRO A 171 12.97 -0.73 22.78
C PRO A 171 13.11 -0.03 21.41
N ASN A 172 14.26 0.60 21.19
CA ASN A 172 14.56 1.40 20.02
C ASN A 172 14.36 0.65 18.69
N ILE A 173 14.48 -0.68 18.71
CA ILE A 173 14.22 -1.54 17.53
C ILE A 173 12.81 -1.35 16.96
N LEU A 174 11.80 -1.20 17.81
CA LEU A 174 10.44 -0.92 17.40
C LEU A 174 10.19 0.58 17.18
N LEU A 175 10.82 1.45 17.96
CA LEU A 175 10.56 2.89 17.90
C LEU A 175 11.03 3.51 16.58
N ASN A 176 12.23 3.16 16.12
CA ASN A 176 12.78 3.67 14.87
C ASN A 176 12.69 2.68 13.72
N GLY A 177 12.50 1.38 14.02
CA GLY A 177 12.58 0.36 13.00
C GLY A 177 13.95 0.29 12.32
N THR A 178 14.06 -0.51 11.29
CA THR A 178 15.24 -0.57 10.42
C THR A 178 15.00 -1.44 9.20
N THR A 179 15.73 -1.19 8.12
CA THR A 179 15.76 -2.06 6.94
C THR A 179 17.18 -2.57 6.74
N GLY A 180 17.33 -3.81 6.28
CA GLY A 180 18.65 -4.38 6.02
C GLY A 180 18.59 -5.60 5.13
N ILE A 181 19.59 -5.76 4.26
CA ILE A 181 19.73 -6.87 3.35
C ILE A 181 21.03 -7.61 3.70
N ALA A 182 20.90 -8.87 4.07
CA ALA A 182 22.00 -9.78 4.34
C ALA A 182 22.07 -10.90 3.29
N VAL A 183 23.00 -11.82 3.45
CA VAL A 183 23.08 -13.01 2.60
C VAL A 183 21.97 -13.98 3.03
N GLY A 184 21.09 -14.33 2.11
CA GLY A 184 20.01 -15.27 2.35
C GLY A 184 18.86 -14.78 3.24
N MET A 185 18.93 -13.56 3.79
CA MET A 185 17.89 -12.99 4.65
C MET A 185 17.86 -11.47 4.60
N ALA A 186 16.70 -10.90 4.96
CA ALA A 186 16.51 -9.47 5.05
C ALA A 186 15.73 -9.13 6.33
N THR A 187 15.79 -7.87 6.74
CA THR A 187 14.97 -7.29 7.79
C THR A 187 14.28 -6.02 7.30
N ASP A 188 13.00 -5.87 7.64
CA ASP A 188 12.19 -4.67 7.37
C ASP A 188 11.27 -4.46 8.58
N ILE A 189 11.71 -3.67 9.52
CA ILE A 189 11.01 -3.40 10.77
C ILE A 189 10.42 -2.00 10.70
N PRO A 190 9.08 -1.86 10.76
CA PRO A 190 8.43 -0.56 10.78
C PRO A 190 8.66 0.17 12.11
N SER A 191 8.62 1.49 12.10
CA SER A 191 8.62 2.31 13.31
C SER A 191 7.25 2.30 14.00
N HIS A 192 7.26 2.60 15.33
CA HIS A 192 6.07 2.62 16.17
C HIS A 192 6.08 3.84 17.10
N ASN A 193 4.91 4.19 17.64
CA ASN A 193 4.76 5.27 18.59
C ASN A 193 5.35 4.91 19.97
N LEU A 194 6.09 5.83 20.55
CA LEU A 194 6.80 5.64 21.83
C LEU A 194 5.84 5.39 22.99
N ASN A 195 4.77 6.16 23.09
CA ASN A 195 3.79 6.04 24.18
C ASN A 195 3.11 4.67 24.16
N GLU A 196 2.80 4.17 22.96
CA GLU A 196 2.16 2.87 22.74
C GLU A 196 3.10 1.72 23.11
N VAL A 197 4.30 1.73 22.58
CA VAL A 197 5.31 0.68 22.85
C VAL A 197 5.69 0.66 24.33
N ALA A 198 5.90 1.82 24.96
CA ALA A 198 6.19 1.90 26.38
C ALA A 198 5.03 1.37 27.24
N SER A 199 3.78 1.66 26.87
CA SER A 199 2.59 1.14 27.55
C SER A 199 2.50 -0.37 27.43
N ALA A 200 2.80 -0.94 26.26
CA ALA A 200 2.84 -2.38 26.04
C ALA A 200 3.95 -3.05 26.88
N VAL A 201 5.14 -2.45 26.96
CA VAL A 201 6.23 -2.94 27.82
C VAL A 201 5.84 -2.94 29.29
N ILE A 202 5.20 -1.87 29.77
CA ILE A 202 4.73 -1.79 31.16
C ILE A 202 3.67 -2.84 31.44
N ALA A 203 2.71 -3.05 30.54
CA ALA A 203 1.68 -4.08 30.66
C ALA A 203 2.28 -5.49 30.66
N LEU A 204 3.25 -5.78 29.79
CA LEU A 204 3.95 -7.06 29.72
C LEU A 204 4.78 -7.33 30.99
N MET A 205 5.36 -6.28 31.60
CA MET A 205 6.09 -6.38 32.87
C MET A 205 5.16 -6.78 34.02
N ASP A 206 3.90 -6.32 34.00
CA ASP A 206 2.88 -6.68 34.99
C ASP A 206 2.30 -8.07 34.77
N LYS A 207 2.09 -8.41 33.50
CA LYS A 207 1.43 -9.66 33.07
C LYS A 207 2.23 -10.31 31.94
N PRO A 208 3.22 -11.16 32.28
CA PRO A 208 4.06 -11.82 31.27
C PRO A 208 3.31 -12.79 30.34
N GLU A 209 2.12 -13.21 30.74
CA GLU A 209 1.24 -14.12 29.99
C GLU A 209 0.46 -13.46 28.84
N LEU A 210 0.45 -12.12 28.73
CA LEU A 210 -0.24 -11.40 27.67
C LEU A 210 0.09 -11.99 26.31
N THR A 211 -0.94 -12.15 25.48
CA THR A 211 -0.82 -12.58 24.08
C THR A 211 -0.48 -11.41 23.16
N VAL A 212 -0.13 -11.68 21.90
CA VAL A 212 0.07 -10.63 20.90
C VAL A 212 -1.20 -9.80 20.73
N ALA A 213 -2.38 -10.43 20.71
CA ALA A 213 -3.66 -9.73 20.61
C ALA A 213 -3.92 -8.77 21.80
N ASP A 214 -3.47 -9.13 23.02
CA ASP A 214 -3.57 -8.24 24.18
C ASP A 214 -2.59 -7.06 24.08
N LEU A 215 -1.40 -7.29 23.55
CA LEU A 215 -0.40 -6.24 23.33
C LEU A 215 -0.84 -5.25 22.25
N MET A 216 -1.61 -5.71 21.26
CA MET A 216 -2.16 -4.84 20.22
C MET A 216 -3.19 -3.82 20.73
N LYS A 217 -3.77 -4.04 21.91
CA LYS A 217 -4.60 -3.01 22.58
C LYS A 217 -3.79 -1.77 22.94
N TYR A 218 -2.47 -1.91 23.09
CA TYR A 218 -1.53 -0.82 23.37
C TYR A 218 -0.78 -0.38 22.12
N VAL A 219 -0.41 -1.31 21.23
CA VAL A 219 0.30 -1.06 19.96
C VAL A 219 -0.60 -1.54 18.81
N PRO A 220 -1.56 -0.72 18.39
CA PRO A 220 -2.55 -1.12 17.38
C PRO A 220 -1.94 -1.32 15.98
N GLY A 221 -0.77 -0.76 15.72
CA GLY A 221 -0.08 -0.86 14.43
C GLY A 221 1.16 0.01 14.35
N PRO A 222 1.91 -0.04 13.25
CA PRO A 222 3.05 0.84 13.00
C PRO A 222 2.70 2.32 13.03
N ASP A 223 3.70 3.18 13.27
CA ASP A 223 3.58 4.63 13.25
C ASP A 223 4.78 5.23 12.50
N TYR A 224 4.58 5.58 11.25
CA TYR A 224 5.63 6.11 10.38
C TYR A 224 5.80 7.61 10.56
N PRO A 225 7.00 8.17 10.29
CA PRO A 225 7.25 9.60 10.44
C PRO A 225 6.46 10.49 9.48
N CYS A 226 5.96 9.96 8.37
CA CYS A 226 5.28 10.70 7.30
C CYS A 226 3.82 11.05 7.56
N GLY A 227 3.14 10.42 8.54
CA GLY A 227 1.74 10.71 8.85
C GLY A 227 0.71 10.16 7.85
N CYS A 228 1.04 9.10 7.09
CA CYS A 228 0.13 8.43 6.17
C CYS A 228 -1.01 7.70 6.89
N GLU A 229 -2.03 7.27 6.16
CA GLU A 229 -3.04 6.33 6.66
C GLU A 229 -2.61 4.87 6.48
N ILE A 230 -2.87 4.04 7.49
CA ILE A 230 -2.72 2.58 7.43
C ILE A 230 -4.09 1.97 7.22
N THR A 231 -4.27 1.23 6.12
CA THR A 231 -5.58 0.73 5.67
C THR A 231 -5.80 -0.76 5.89
N ASN A 232 -4.89 -1.41 6.60
CA ASN A 232 -5.03 -2.82 6.97
C ASN A 232 -6.19 -3.04 7.95
N SER A 233 -6.81 -4.21 7.86
CA SER A 233 -7.73 -4.70 8.90
C SER A 233 -6.96 -5.06 10.19
N GLU A 234 -7.67 -5.07 11.32
CA GLU A 234 -7.09 -5.50 12.61
C GLU A 234 -6.52 -6.92 12.53
N GLN A 235 -7.19 -7.83 11.82
CA GLN A 235 -6.72 -9.21 11.64
C GLN A 235 -5.43 -9.27 10.81
N GLU A 236 -5.30 -8.50 9.74
CA GLU A 236 -4.06 -8.44 8.95
C GLU A 236 -2.88 -7.92 9.78
N LEU A 237 -3.10 -6.89 10.62
CA LEU A 237 -2.07 -6.37 11.53
C LEU A 237 -1.71 -7.39 12.61
N LYS A 238 -2.69 -8.13 13.13
CA LYS A 238 -2.48 -9.21 14.08
C LYS A 238 -1.63 -10.32 13.47
N ASP A 239 -1.94 -10.77 12.27
CA ASP A 239 -1.17 -11.79 11.57
C ASP A 239 0.28 -11.36 11.35
N ILE A 240 0.52 -10.08 11.03
CA ILE A 240 1.87 -9.51 10.93
C ILE A 240 2.62 -9.59 12.26
N TYR A 241 1.99 -9.21 13.37
CA TYR A 241 2.63 -9.21 14.68
C TYR A 241 2.80 -10.62 15.29
N GLU A 242 1.96 -11.58 14.93
CA GLU A 242 2.08 -12.97 15.34
C GLU A 242 3.14 -13.73 14.53
N THR A 243 3.20 -13.50 13.21
CA THR A 243 4.13 -14.22 12.33
C THR A 243 5.46 -13.50 12.11
N GLY A 244 5.54 -12.21 12.44
CA GLY A 244 6.68 -11.35 12.12
C GLY A 244 6.86 -11.05 10.63
N ARG A 245 5.86 -11.34 9.78
CA ARG A 245 5.91 -11.13 8.32
C ARG A 245 4.58 -10.63 7.79
N GLY A 246 4.63 -9.81 6.72
CA GLY A 246 3.43 -9.37 6.01
C GLY A 246 3.65 -8.07 5.26
N PHE A 247 2.56 -7.36 5.01
CA PHE A 247 2.56 -6.09 4.30
C PHE A 247 1.65 -5.09 5.00
N VAL A 248 2.16 -3.91 5.29
CA VAL A 248 1.37 -2.77 5.75
C VAL A 248 0.98 -1.93 4.54
N ARG A 249 -0.33 -1.73 4.34
CA ARG A 249 -0.87 -0.86 3.30
C ARG A 249 -0.91 0.56 3.82
N GLN A 250 -0.27 1.45 3.09
CA GLN A 250 -0.19 2.86 3.41
C GLN A 250 -0.84 3.67 2.31
N ARG A 251 -1.71 4.60 2.67
CA ARG A 251 -2.34 5.56 1.76
C ARG A 251 -1.91 6.98 2.07
N ALA A 252 -1.83 7.79 1.03
CA ALA A 252 -1.71 9.23 1.14
C ALA A 252 -2.96 9.82 1.82
N VAL A 253 -2.74 10.89 2.59
CA VAL A 253 -3.82 11.67 3.19
C VAL A 253 -4.09 12.88 2.33
N TYR A 254 -5.36 13.15 2.00
CA TYR A 254 -5.76 14.27 1.18
C TYR A 254 -6.91 15.05 1.82
N SER A 255 -7.08 16.28 1.37
CA SER A 255 -8.24 17.12 1.62
C SER A 255 -8.77 17.67 0.28
N ILE A 256 -10.03 18.02 0.24
CA ILE A 256 -10.63 18.69 -0.92
C ILE A 256 -10.72 20.18 -0.59
N GLU A 257 -10.03 21.01 -1.35
CA GLU A 257 -9.99 22.46 -1.19
C GLU A 257 -10.34 23.14 -2.53
N LYS A 258 -11.38 23.97 -2.57
CA LYS A 258 -11.81 24.75 -3.76
C LYS A 258 -11.97 23.89 -5.03
N ASP A 259 -12.60 22.72 -4.91
CA ASP A 259 -12.78 21.75 -5.99
C ASP A 259 -11.45 21.12 -6.52
N GLU A 260 -10.38 21.17 -5.73
CA GLU A 260 -9.08 20.55 -6.02
C GLU A 260 -8.72 19.51 -4.94
N ILE A 261 -7.97 18.51 -5.29
CA ILE A 261 -7.42 17.54 -4.34
C ILE A 261 -6.07 18.05 -3.87
N VAL A 262 -5.91 18.21 -2.55
CA VAL A 262 -4.65 18.58 -1.92
C VAL A 262 -4.15 17.39 -1.11
N ILE A 263 -3.02 16.81 -1.51
CA ILE A 263 -2.36 15.71 -0.78
C ILE A 263 -1.49 16.30 0.32
N ASN A 264 -1.75 15.93 1.56
CA ASN A 264 -1.12 16.46 2.77
C ASN A 264 -0.06 15.53 3.37
N ALA A 265 -0.13 14.23 3.07
CA ALA A 265 0.86 13.24 3.51
C ALA A 265 0.95 12.11 2.48
N LEU A 266 2.15 11.57 2.31
CA LEU A 266 2.46 10.46 1.39
C LEU A 266 2.80 9.18 2.17
N PRO A 267 2.69 8.00 1.54
CA PRO A 267 3.22 6.76 2.09
C PRO A 267 4.72 6.87 2.40
N PHE A 268 5.18 6.12 3.39
CA PHE A 268 6.59 6.11 3.80
C PHE A 268 7.51 5.74 2.63
N GLN A 269 8.60 6.51 2.47
CA GLN A 269 9.57 6.39 1.37
C GLN A 269 8.97 6.65 -0.03
N VAL A 270 7.94 7.47 -0.12
CA VAL A 270 7.41 7.99 -1.39
C VAL A 270 7.64 9.49 -1.41
N SER A 271 8.26 10.00 -2.48
CA SER A 271 8.47 11.44 -2.68
C SER A 271 7.40 12.06 -3.56
N GLY A 272 7.11 13.36 -3.34
CA GLY A 272 6.15 14.12 -4.14
C GLY A 272 6.51 14.16 -5.61
N GLY A 273 7.79 14.37 -5.94
CA GLY A 273 8.27 14.34 -7.31
C GLY A 273 8.17 12.96 -7.99
N SER A 274 8.12 11.85 -7.21
CA SER A 274 7.81 10.54 -7.78
C SER A 274 6.34 10.43 -8.18
N ILE A 275 5.43 10.92 -7.33
CA ILE A 275 3.98 10.93 -7.59
C ILE A 275 3.67 11.84 -8.79
N GLU A 276 4.25 13.03 -8.82
CA GLU A 276 4.10 13.97 -9.92
C GLU A 276 4.48 13.30 -11.27
N ARG A 277 5.63 12.65 -11.34
CA ARG A 277 6.07 11.92 -12.53
C ARG A 277 5.13 10.79 -12.93
N GLN A 278 4.64 9.99 -11.96
CA GLN A 278 3.72 8.88 -12.24
C GLN A 278 2.40 9.40 -12.81
N ILE A 279 1.83 10.45 -12.23
CA ILE A 279 0.58 11.05 -12.68
C ILE A 279 0.78 11.73 -14.06
N ALA A 280 1.86 12.48 -14.27
CA ALA A 280 2.18 13.09 -15.56
C ALA A 280 2.35 12.05 -16.67
N ASP A 281 2.99 10.91 -16.37
CA ASP A 281 3.15 9.79 -17.31
C ASP A 281 1.79 9.16 -17.67
N LEU A 282 0.91 8.96 -16.70
CA LEU A 282 -0.45 8.47 -16.93
C LEU A 282 -1.30 9.47 -17.74
N MET A 283 -1.15 10.78 -17.48
CA MET A 283 -1.81 11.84 -18.28
C MET A 283 -1.30 11.84 -19.73
N SER A 284 0.00 11.72 -19.95
CA SER A 284 0.59 11.66 -21.29
C SER A 284 0.11 10.46 -22.10
N LYS A 285 -0.11 9.32 -21.43
CA LYS A 285 -0.68 8.09 -21.98
C LYS A 285 -2.21 8.13 -22.12
N LYS A 286 -2.86 9.26 -21.79
CA LYS A 286 -4.32 9.46 -21.80
C LYS A 286 -5.09 8.50 -20.87
N LYS A 287 -4.43 7.96 -19.86
CA LYS A 287 -5.04 7.07 -18.85
C LYS A 287 -5.66 7.84 -17.68
N LEU A 288 -5.44 9.15 -17.57
CA LEU A 288 -6.05 10.05 -16.60
C LEU A 288 -6.70 11.26 -17.29
N PRO A 289 -7.77 11.08 -18.07
CA PRO A 289 -8.42 12.17 -18.77
C PRO A 289 -9.14 13.16 -17.82
N MET A 290 -9.41 12.77 -16.59
CA MET A 290 -10.10 13.57 -15.56
C MET A 290 -9.19 14.61 -14.90
N VAL A 291 -7.86 14.46 -14.98
CA VAL A 291 -6.88 15.39 -14.40
C VAL A 291 -6.48 16.44 -15.44
N ALA A 292 -6.49 17.72 -15.06
CA ALA A 292 -6.03 18.83 -15.90
C ALA A 292 -4.56 19.15 -15.63
N VAL A 293 -4.19 19.32 -14.36
CA VAL A 293 -2.84 19.73 -13.93
C VAL A 293 -2.51 19.05 -12.61
N ILE A 294 -1.24 18.74 -12.42
CA ILE A 294 -0.66 18.40 -11.11
C ILE A 294 0.42 19.43 -10.80
N THR A 295 0.45 19.90 -9.55
CA THR A 295 1.43 20.87 -9.08
C THR A 295 1.98 20.45 -7.74
N ASN A 296 3.29 20.34 -7.63
CA ASN A 296 3.96 20.14 -6.34
C ASN A 296 4.23 21.51 -5.71
N ALA A 297 3.49 21.83 -4.65
CA ALA A 297 3.58 23.07 -3.89
C ALA A 297 4.21 22.84 -2.51
N SER A 298 4.96 21.73 -2.34
CA SER A 298 5.68 21.42 -1.11
C SER A 298 6.78 22.45 -0.85
N ASP A 299 6.92 22.88 0.39
CA ASP A 299 7.95 23.81 0.83
C ASP A 299 8.48 23.41 2.23
N HIS A 300 9.38 24.20 2.77
CA HIS A 300 9.97 23.93 4.09
C HIS A 300 8.95 23.98 5.23
N SER A 301 7.90 24.79 5.11
CA SER A 301 6.82 24.92 6.11
C SER A 301 5.77 23.81 5.96
N CYS A 302 5.56 23.33 4.74
CA CYS A 302 4.64 22.27 4.39
C CYS A 302 5.35 21.22 3.52
N PRO A 303 6.01 20.23 4.12
CA PRO A 303 6.89 19.30 3.43
C PRO A 303 6.18 18.38 2.41
N CYS A 304 4.84 18.33 2.47
CA CYS A 304 4.02 17.59 1.51
C CYS A 304 2.78 18.41 1.18
N LYS A 305 2.74 18.96 -0.03
CA LYS A 305 1.57 19.64 -0.59
C LYS A 305 1.53 19.46 -2.09
N ILE A 306 0.79 18.45 -2.54
CA ILE A 306 0.61 18.19 -3.97
C ILE A 306 -0.83 18.50 -4.32
N ILE A 307 -1.03 19.37 -5.30
CA ILE A 307 -2.34 19.83 -5.75
C ILE A 307 -2.67 19.15 -7.08
N ILE A 308 -3.81 18.48 -7.14
CA ILE A 308 -4.34 17.83 -8.34
C ILE A 308 -5.61 18.57 -8.74
N THR A 309 -5.55 19.28 -9.87
CA THR A 309 -6.68 20.04 -10.42
C THR A 309 -7.46 19.17 -11.39
N PRO A 310 -8.75 18.90 -11.16
CA PRO A 310 -9.58 18.13 -12.09
C PRO A 310 -9.88 18.95 -13.36
N ARG A 311 -10.13 18.26 -14.48
CA ARG A 311 -10.45 18.92 -15.75
C ARG A 311 -11.81 19.59 -15.78
N SER A 312 -12.74 19.17 -14.94
CA SER A 312 -14.10 19.67 -14.85
C SER A 312 -14.62 19.54 -13.42
N LYS A 313 -15.45 20.48 -12.99
CA LYS A 313 -16.20 20.43 -11.70
C LYS A 313 -17.18 19.25 -11.60
N ARG A 314 -17.42 18.51 -12.69
CA ARG A 314 -18.30 17.33 -12.71
C ARG A 314 -17.57 16.03 -12.37
N VAL A 315 -16.25 16.08 -12.20
CA VAL A 315 -15.45 14.92 -11.82
C VAL A 315 -15.71 14.63 -10.34
N ASP A 316 -16.07 13.40 -10.02
CA ASP A 316 -16.11 12.92 -8.65
C ASP A 316 -14.67 12.79 -8.13
N LEU A 317 -14.33 13.60 -7.12
CA LEU A 317 -12.98 13.69 -6.58
C LEU A 317 -12.61 12.48 -5.72
N ASP A 318 -13.59 11.87 -5.05
CA ASP A 318 -13.35 10.67 -4.24
C ASP A 318 -13.14 9.45 -5.13
N GLU A 319 -13.92 9.32 -6.21
CA GLU A 319 -13.73 8.27 -7.23
C GLU A 319 -12.38 8.44 -7.95
N LEU A 320 -11.99 9.67 -8.29
CA LEU A 320 -10.68 9.97 -8.84
C LEU A 320 -9.56 9.56 -7.90
N MET A 321 -9.69 9.83 -6.59
CA MET A 321 -8.68 9.42 -5.60
C MET A 321 -8.58 7.92 -5.45
N GLU A 322 -9.70 7.18 -5.44
CA GLU A 322 -9.67 5.71 -5.42
C GLU A 322 -8.96 5.15 -6.67
N HIS A 323 -9.19 5.75 -7.83
CA HIS A 323 -8.45 5.37 -9.05
C HIS A 323 -6.95 5.68 -8.92
N LEU A 324 -6.58 6.86 -8.43
CA LEU A 324 -5.18 7.25 -8.23
C LEU A 324 -4.47 6.33 -7.23
N TYR A 325 -5.12 5.92 -6.16
CA TYR A 325 -4.59 4.92 -5.22
C TYR A 325 -4.29 3.58 -5.89
N ALA A 326 -5.14 3.16 -6.83
CA ALA A 326 -4.96 1.89 -7.52
C ALA A 326 -3.84 1.91 -8.58
N VAL A 327 -3.53 3.07 -9.18
CA VAL A 327 -2.60 3.17 -10.33
C VAL A 327 -1.30 3.89 -10.04
N THR A 328 -1.11 4.42 -8.81
CA THR A 328 0.08 5.16 -8.39
C THR A 328 0.56 4.71 -7.01
N ASP A 329 1.75 5.17 -6.60
CA ASP A 329 2.31 4.96 -5.26
C ASP A 329 1.61 5.81 -4.15
N LEU A 330 0.47 6.45 -4.45
CA LEU A 330 -0.39 7.07 -3.43
C LEU A 330 -1.00 6.04 -2.47
N GLU A 331 -1.16 4.78 -2.90
CA GLU A 331 -1.28 3.63 -2.04
C GLU A 331 -0.09 2.71 -2.27
N LYS A 332 0.64 2.38 -1.20
CA LYS A 332 1.82 1.52 -1.28
C LYS A 332 1.83 0.46 -0.19
N ARG A 333 2.31 -0.73 -0.55
CA ARG A 333 2.53 -1.82 0.39
C ARG A 333 3.95 -1.78 0.91
N TYR A 334 4.10 -1.61 2.24
CA TYR A 334 5.37 -1.72 2.92
C TYR A 334 5.55 -3.14 3.43
N LYS A 335 6.65 -3.80 3.02
CA LYS A 335 6.95 -5.16 3.48
C LYS A 335 7.40 -5.13 4.94
N VAL A 336 6.88 -6.03 5.74
CA VAL A 336 7.31 -6.25 7.13
C VAL A 336 8.02 -7.59 7.23
N ASN A 337 9.18 -7.60 7.87
CA ASN A 337 9.95 -8.79 8.19
C ASN A 337 10.76 -8.54 9.46
N LEU A 338 10.25 -9.00 10.59
CA LEU A 338 10.82 -8.80 11.93
C LEU A 338 11.99 -9.77 12.19
N ASN A 339 12.94 -9.83 11.28
CA ASN A 339 14.13 -10.66 11.38
C ASN A 339 15.23 -9.91 12.16
N ILE A 340 15.53 -10.34 13.37
CA ILE A 340 16.31 -9.61 14.36
C ILE A 340 17.32 -10.56 15.01
N LEU A 341 18.51 -10.03 15.38
CA LEU A 341 19.43 -10.75 16.24
C LEU A 341 18.88 -10.77 17.67
N GLY A 342 18.59 -11.95 18.19
CA GLY A 342 18.14 -12.14 19.56
C GLY A 342 19.22 -11.84 20.61
N ILE A 343 18.87 -11.98 21.89
CA ILE A 343 19.83 -11.88 23.00
C ILE A 343 20.95 -12.93 22.87
N ASP A 344 20.63 -14.08 22.29
CA ASP A 344 21.56 -15.17 22.01
C ASP A 344 22.48 -14.90 20.81
N GLY A 345 22.30 -13.77 20.12
CA GLY A 345 23.05 -13.39 18.93
C GLY A 345 22.67 -14.16 17.66
N LYS A 346 21.57 -14.92 17.66
CA LYS A 346 21.08 -15.66 16.50
C LYS A 346 20.01 -14.85 15.74
N PRO A 347 20.04 -14.85 14.41
CA PRO A 347 18.99 -14.23 13.60
C PRO A 347 17.73 -15.11 13.64
N ALA A 348 16.60 -14.50 13.91
CA ALA A 348 15.30 -15.15 13.85
C ALA A 348 14.19 -14.13 13.55
N ILE A 349 13.14 -14.60 12.88
CA ILE A 349 11.91 -13.84 12.73
C ILE A 349 11.12 -14.01 14.01
N LYS A 350 10.75 -12.89 14.62
CA LYS A 350 10.14 -12.85 15.94
C LYS A 350 8.78 -12.16 15.88
N ASP A 351 7.86 -12.65 16.70
CA ASP A 351 6.59 -11.98 16.98
C ASP A 351 6.81 -10.76 17.92
N LEU A 352 5.80 -9.90 18.01
CA LEU A 352 5.85 -8.69 18.83
C LEU A 352 6.14 -8.99 20.31
N LYS A 353 5.50 -10.02 20.88
CA LYS A 353 5.68 -10.41 22.28
C LYS A 353 7.12 -10.85 22.55
N THR A 354 7.68 -11.68 21.68
CA THR A 354 9.06 -12.16 21.78
C THR A 354 10.06 -10.99 21.75
N ILE A 355 9.90 -10.04 20.84
CA ILE A 355 10.75 -8.85 20.75
C ILE A 355 10.71 -8.06 22.06
N LEU A 356 9.52 -7.74 22.57
CA LEU A 356 9.36 -6.98 23.81
C LEU A 356 9.86 -7.77 25.03
N SER A 357 9.67 -9.07 25.09
CA SER A 357 10.12 -9.92 26.20
C SER A 357 11.62 -10.05 26.26
N GLU A 358 12.30 -10.23 25.11
CA GLU A 358 13.75 -10.29 25.04
C GLU A 358 14.36 -8.91 25.41
N TRP A 359 13.81 -7.83 24.84
CA TRP A 359 14.27 -6.49 25.21
C TRP A 359 14.08 -6.24 26.71
N LEU A 360 12.95 -6.61 27.29
CA LEU A 360 12.67 -6.44 28.73
C LEU A 360 13.64 -7.24 29.57
N THR A 361 13.97 -8.45 29.19
CA THR A 361 15.00 -9.28 29.85
C THR A 361 16.35 -8.60 29.83
N PHE A 362 16.75 -8.07 28.68
CA PHE A 362 17.97 -7.27 28.55
C PHE A 362 17.93 -6.04 29.45
N ARG A 363 16.84 -5.27 29.48
CA ARG A 363 16.72 -4.06 30.29
C ARG A 363 16.79 -4.36 31.80
N ILE A 364 16.08 -5.38 32.27
CA ILE A 364 16.12 -5.79 33.68
C ILE A 364 17.56 -6.15 34.08
N ASN A 365 18.27 -6.92 33.26
CA ASN A 365 19.65 -7.30 33.54
C ASN A 365 20.60 -6.08 33.53
N THR A 366 20.42 -5.16 32.58
CA THR A 366 21.20 -3.92 32.50
C THR A 366 21.02 -3.06 33.74
N VAL A 367 19.78 -2.87 34.20
CA VAL A 367 19.49 -2.10 35.42
C VAL A 367 20.04 -2.81 36.66
N ARG A 368 19.91 -4.13 36.76
CA ARG A 368 20.46 -4.92 37.86
C ARG A 368 22.00 -4.75 37.95
N ARG A 369 22.69 -4.85 36.81
CA ARG A 369 24.15 -4.62 36.71
C ARG A 369 24.51 -3.20 37.12
N ARG A 370 23.78 -2.18 36.64
CA ARG A 370 23.98 -0.77 37.02
C ARG A 370 23.85 -0.57 38.52
N LEU A 371 22.80 -1.08 39.13
CA LEU A 371 22.57 -0.93 40.56
C LEU A 371 23.61 -1.69 41.38
N ASN A 372 24.03 -2.90 40.97
CA ASN A 372 25.12 -3.63 41.61
C ASN A 372 26.46 -2.87 41.51
N SER A 373 26.81 -2.38 40.31
CA SER A 373 28.05 -1.58 40.14
C SER A 373 28.04 -0.33 41.03
N ARG A 374 26.89 0.34 41.12
CA ARG A 374 26.77 1.51 42.05
C ARG A 374 26.87 1.08 43.51
N LEU A 375 26.25 -0.02 43.90
CA LEU A 375 26.32 -0.57 45.25
C LEU A 375 27.77 -0.90 45.64
N GLU A 376 28.54 -1.51 44.76
CA GLU A 376 29.97 -1.80 45.00
C GLU A 376 30.79 -0.51 45.21
N ILE A 377 30.53 0.52 44.42
CA ILE A 377 31.19 1.83 44.57
C ILE A 377 30.82 2.47 45.92
N VAL A 378 29.52 2.41 46.28
CA VAL A 378 29.04 2.94 47.57
C VAL A 378 29.65 2.16 48.72
N LYS A 379 29.66 0.82 48.68
CA LYS A 379 30.27 -0.02 49.73
C LYS A 379 31.77 0.27 49.88
N LYS A 380 32.53 0.35 48.81
CA LYS A 380 33.97 0.70 48.84
C LYS A 380 34.18 2.07 49.47
N ARG A 381 33.37 3.07 49.09
CA ARG A 381 33.52 4.43 49.64
C ARG A 381 33.13 4.47 51.12
N LEU A 382 32.07 3.82 51.55
CA LEU A 382 31.65 3.68 52.94
C LEU A 382 32.75 3.03 53.78
N HIS A 383 33.31 1.92 53.30
CA HIS A 383 34.39 1.23 53.97
C HIS A 383 35.59 2.15 54.23
N LEU A 384 36.00 2.98 53.26
CA LEU A 384 37.09 3.95 53.45
C LEU A 384 36.72 5.06 54.45
N LEU A 385 35.47 5.58 54.37
CA LEU A 385 34.99 6.62 55.27
C LEU A 385 34.84 6.13 56.71
N GLU A 386 34.40 4.91 56.95
CA GLU A 386 34.30 4.32 58.29
C GLU A 386 35.69 4.26 58.96
N GLY A 387 36.72 3.76 58.26
CA GLY A 387 38.07 3.73 58.76
C GLY A 387 38.63 5.14 59.03
N PHE A 388 38.33 6.07 58.10
CA PHE A 388 38.81 7.44 58.28
C PHE A 388 38.15 8.16 59.46
N LEU A 389 36.83 8.01 59.66
CA LEU A 389 36.15 8.62 60.84
C LEU A 389 36.59 8.03 62.15
N LEU A 390 36.95 6.73 62.20
CA LEU A 390 37.54 6.12 63.40
C LEU A 390 38.88 6.77 63.77
N ILE A 391 39.70 7.07 62.76
CA ILE A 391 40.98 7.70 62.93
C ILE A 391 40.87 9.19 63.39
N VAL A 392 39.93 9.93 62.85
CA VAL A 392 39.67 11.32 63.21
C VAL A 392 39.30 11.43 64.68
N LEU A 393 38.56 10.45 65.24
CA LEU A 393 38.24 10.38 66.68
C LEU A 393 39.45 10.05 67.55
N ASN A 394 40.49 9.46 67.00
CA ASN A 394 41.71 9.05 67.72
C ASN A 394 42.98 9.66 67.12
N ILE A 395 42.89 10.91 66.66
CA ILE A 395 43.93 11.56 65.85
C ILE A 395 45.27 11.64 66.49
N ASP A 396 45.32 11.94 67.79
CA ASP A 396 46.58 12.10 68.54
C ASP A 396 47.37 10.78 68.59
N GLU A 397 46.71 9.68 68.87
CA GLU A 397 47.32 8.34 68.91
C GLU A 397 47.79 7.92 67.48
N VAL A 398 47.05 8.28 66.44
CA VAL A 398 47.42 7.97 65.05
C VAL A 398 48.65 8.77 64.62
N ILE A 399 48.72 10.05 64.96
CA ILE A 399 49.94 10.89 64.73
C ILE A 399 51.12 10.30 65.44
N ASP A 400 50.97 9.87 66.70
CA ASP A 400 52.05 9.30 67.49
C ASP A 400 52.59 8.02 66.85
N ILE A 401 51.70 7.12 66.42
CA ILE A 401 52.07 5.89 65.69
C ILE A 401 52.80 6.22 64.37
N ILE A 402 52.32 7.18 63.59
CA ILE A 402 52.94 7.55 62.31
C ILE A 402 54.34 8.13 62.50
N ARG A 403 54.58 8.85 63.61
CA ARG A 403 55.85 9.52 63.85
C ARG A 403 56.89 8.64 64.50
N HIS A 404 56.51 7.66 65.33
CA HIS A 404 57.42 6.94 66.19
C HIS A 404 57.57 5.45 65.91
N GLU A 405 56.65 4.82 65.18
CA GLU A 405 56.76 3.43 64.85
C GLU A 405 57.51 3.19 63.52
N GLU A 406 58.32 2.12 63.47
CA GLU A 406 59.10 1.77 62.27
C GLU A 406 58.21 1.30 61.12
N ASN A 407 57.06 0.66 61.44
CA ASN A 407 56.11 0.24 60.48
C ASN A 407 54.68 0.71 60.80
N PRO A 408 54.40 2.04 60.56
CA PRO A 408 53.13 2.64 60.93
C PRO A 408 51.88 1.94 60.29
N LYS A 409 52.01 1.46 59.05
CA LYS A 409 50.91 0.80 58.32
C LYS A 409 50.45 -0.41 59.11
N GLN A 410 51.37 -1.30 59.49
CA GLN A 410 51.02 -2.55 60.19
C GLN A 410 50.47 -2.26 61.58
N LYS A 411 51.04 -1.28 62.27
CA LYS A 411 50.60 -0.92 63.60
C LYS A 411 49.19 -0.35 63.63
N LEU A 412 48.83 0.47 62.66
CA LEU A 412 47.46 1.02 62.48
C LEU A 412 46.45 -0.09 62.20
N ILE A 413 46.80 -1.10 61.35
CA ILE A 413 45.96 -2.29 61.09
C ILE A 413 45.68 -3.01 62.42
N GLU A 414 46.72 -3.35 63.14
CA GLU A 414 46.60 -4.09 64.42
C GLU A 414 45.82 -3.33 65.48
N ARG A 415 46.14 -2.03 65.67
CA ARG A 415 45.56 -1.23 66.71
C ARG A 415 44.12 -0.88 66.54
N PHE A 416 43.71 -0.54 65.30
CA PHE A 416 42.38 -0.06 65.03
C PHE A 416 41.55 -1.08 64.22
N ASN A 417 42.05 -2.31 63.98
CA ASN A 417 41.44 -3.37 63.19
C ASN A 417 40.99 -2.85 61.81
N LEU A 418 41.86 -2.10 61.14
CA LEU A 418 41.64 -1.52 59.82
C LEU A 418 42.05 -2.47 58.71
N SER A 419 41.39 -2.37 57.54
CA SER A 419 41.85 -3.04 56.32
C SER A 419 43.04 -2.29 55.70
N ASP A 420 43.82 -3.00 54.89
CA ASP A 420 44.95 -2.43 54.16
C ASP A 420 44.55 -1.21 53.32
N ALA A 421 43.39 -1.30 52.61
CA ALA A 421 42.85 -0.18 51.84
C ALA A 421 42.46 1.03 52.68
N GLN A 422 41.94 0.81 53.89
CA GLN A 422 41.61 1.90 54.82
C GLN A 422 42.87 2.63 55.29
N VAL A 423 43.90 1.88 55.70
CA VAL A 423 45.16 2.46 56.17
C VAL A 423 45.87 3.21 55.02
N GLU A 424 45.89 2.66 53.83
CA GLU A 424 46.47 3.35 52.65
C GLU A 424 45.76 4.70 52.40
N TYR A 425 44.41 4.68 52.39
CA TYR A 425 43.59 5.90 52.25
C TYR A 425 43.90 6.94 53.38
N ILE A 426 44.10 6.49 54.62
CA ILE A 426 44.42 7.34 55.75
C ILE A 426 45.78 7.95 55.56
N LEU A 427 46.82 7.19 55.23
CA LEU A 427 48.18 7.65 55.06
C LEU A 427 48.36 8.65 53.91
N GLU A 428 47.52 8.51 52.86
CA GLU A 428 47.47 9.44 51.70
C GLU A 428 46.63 10.69 51.96
N THR A 429 46.01 10.80 53.16
CA THR A 429 45.07 11.87 53.45
C THR A 429 45.83 13.18 53.70
N LYS A 430 45.37 14.28 53.10
CA LYS A 430 45.91 15.62 53.25
C LYS A 430 45.56 16.18 54.63
N LEU A 431 46.49 16.77 55.37
CA LEU A 431 46.29 17.34 56.71
C LEU A 431 45.06 18.28 56.79
N ARG A 432 44.73 19.02 55.75
CA ARG A 432 43.54 19.89 55.74
C ARG A 432 42.22 19.13 55.90
N GLN A 433 42.17 17.83 55.57
CA GLN A 433 40.97 16.98 55.68
C GLN A 433 40.71 16.56 57.14
N LEU A 434 41.65 16.76 58.06
CA LEU A 434 41.50 16.52 59.48
C LEU A 434 40.82 17.71 60.21
N ALA A 435 40.50 18.79 59.50
CA ALA A 435 39.77 19.90 60.04
C ALA A 435 38.32 19.55 60.43
N ARG A 436 37.84 20.08 61.57
CA ARG A 436 36.48 19.81 62.09
C ARG A 436 35.36 20.06 61.10
N LEU A 437 35.48 21.02 60.16
CA LEU A 437 34.53 21.28 59.09
C LEU A 437 34.47 20.14 58.04
N GLU A 438 35.63 19.54 57.78
CA GLU A 438 35.68 18.37 56.83
C GLU A 438 35.14 17.13 57.51
N GLU A 439 35.32 16.91 58.79
CA GLU A 439 34.68 15.80 59.56
C GLU A 439 33.17 15.85 59.49
N ILE A 440 32.53 17.02 59.61
CA ILE A 440 31.09 17.22 59.46
C ILE A 440 30.65 16.87 58.06
N LYS A 441 31.41 17.27 57.04
CA LYS A 441 31.08 16.94 55.62
C LYS A 441 31.18 15.44 55.33
N LEU A 442 32.22 14.78 55.82
CA LEU A 442 32.47 13.35 55.65
C LEU A 442 31.44 12.51 56.39
N THR A 443 30.99 12.94 57.56
CA THR A 443 29.90 12.31 58.31
C THR A 443 28.59 12.44 57.53
N ALA A 444 28.28 13.62 56.99
CA ALA A 444 27.10 13.82 56.15
C ALA A 444 27.18 13.03 54.83
N GLU A 445 28.38 12.86 54.25
CA GLU A 445 28.59 12.00 53.07
C GLU A 445 28.31 10.53 53.43
N ARG A 446 28.87 10.04 54.55
CA ARG A 446 28.65 8.69 55.05
C ARG A 446 27.14 8.41 55.22
N ASP A 447 26.42 9.29 55.90
CA ASP A 447 24.99 9.11 56.17
C ASP A 447 24.15 9.04 54.89
N LYS A 448 24.46 9.88 53.91
CA LYS A 448 23.86 9.81 52.56
C LYS A 448 24.17 8.51 51.87
N LEU A 449 25.42 8.05 51.92
CA LEU A 449 25.80 6.78 51.28
C LEU A 449 25.18 5.56 51.96
N VAL A 450 25.02 5.57 53.30
CA VAL A 450 24.30 4.53 54.04
C VAL A 450 22.84 4.47 53.65
N GLU A 451 22.18 5.62 53.46
CA GLU A 451 20.80 5.68 52.97
C GLU A 451 20.71 5.16 51.52
N GLU A 452 21.67 5.57 50.68
CA GLU A 452 21.76 5.08 49.29
C GLU A 452 21.98 3.56 49.24
N GLN A 453 22.90 3.02 50.05
CA GLN A 453 23.16 1.59 50.16
C GLN A 453 21.86 0.82 50.50
N LYS A 454 21.14 1.25 51.56
CA LYS A 454 19.88 0.64 51.94
C LYS A 454 18.84 0.66 50.81
N LYS A 455 18.74 1.76 50.06
CA LYS A 455 17.85 1.89 48.90
C LYS A 455 18.27 0.92 47.81
N LEU A 456 19.54 0.83 47.44
CA LEU A 456 20.07 -0.07 46.42
C LEU A 456 19.86 -1.54 46.80
N GLU A 457 20.16 -1.92 48.04
CA GLU A 457 19.95 -3.29 48.54
C GLU A 457 18.47 -3.66 48.57
N ALA A 458 17.57 -2.74 48.94
CA ALA A 458 16.14 -2.94 48.89
C ALA A 458 15.60 -3.11 47.45
N LEU A 459 16.17 -2.41 46.47
CA LEU A 459 15.80 -2.56 45.05
C LEU A 459 16.31 -3.88 44.49
N LEU A 460 17.53 -4.26 44.78
CA LEU A 460 18.16 -5.50 44.33
C LEU A 460 17.57 -6.76 44.97
N GLY A 461 17.13 -6.65 46.25
CA GLY A 461 16.51 -7.77 47.00
C GLY A 461 15.08 -8.08 46.65
N SER A 462 14.42 -7.30 45.78
CA SER A 462 13.01 -7.52 45.42
C SER A 462 12.73 -7.29 43.94
N GLU A 463 12.37 -8.34 43.22
CA GLU A 463 11.98 -8.25 41.78
C GLU A 463 10.83 -7.25 41.55
N THR A 464 9.86 -7.20 42.45
CA THR A 464 8.74 -6.25 42.34
C THR A 464 9.18 -4.80 42.47
N LYS A 465 10.10 -4.51 43.42
CA LYS A 465 10.64 -3.16 43.55
C LYS A 465 11.51 -2.77 42.37
N LEU A 466 12.31 -3.70 41.86
CA LEU A 466 13.13 -3.50 40.66
C LEU A 466 12.25 -3.20 39.43
N LYS A 467 11.20 -3.99 39.19
CA LYS A 467 10.24 -3.75 38.10
C LYS A 467 9.55 -2.37 38.26
N THR A 468 9.13 -2.03 39.47
CA THR A 468 8.51 -0.72 39.73
C THR A 468 9.48 0.43 39.46
N PHE A 469 10.77 0.27 39.78
CA PHE A 469 11.80 1.22 39.49
C PHE A 469 11.99 1.42 37.96
N ILE A 470 12.10 0.32 37.22
CA ILE A 470 12.22 0.36 35.74
C ILE A 470 11.00 1.02 35.10
N LYS A 471 9.78 0.73 35.59
CA LYS A 471 8.56 1.40 35.12
C LYS A 471 8.63 2.91 35.26
N LYS A 472 9.10 3.40 36.41
CA LYS A 472 9.27 4.85 36.65
C LYS A 472 10.26 5.46 35.66
N GLU A 473 11.35 4.77 35.36
CA GLU A 473 12.32 5.24 34.35
C GLU A 473 11.67 5.33 32.96
N ILE A 474 10.95 4.27 32.53
CA ILE A 474 10.22 4.27 31.25
C ILE A 474 9.19 5.41 31.20
N GLN A 475 8.42 5.60 32.28
CA GLN A 475 7.45 6.70 32.36
C GLN A 475 8.09 8.08 32.32
N SER A 476 9.30 8.22 32.90
CA SER A 476 10.08 9.47 32.79
C SER A 476 10.53 9.74 31.36
N ASP A 477 10.99 8.71 30.64
CA ASP A 477 11.38 8.83 29.24
C ASP A 477 10.18 9.12 28.34
N VAL A 478 9.01 8.52 28.61
CA VAL A 478 7.73 8.82 27.93
C VAL A 478 7.36 10.30 28.08
N LYS A 479 7.53 10.89 29.27
CA LYS A 479 7.24 12.31 29.48
C LYS A 479 8.20 13.25 28.73
N LEU A 480 9.43 12.80 28.49
CA LEU A 480 10.46 13.61 27.82
C LEU A 480 10.39 13.51 26.30
N TYR A 481 10.10 12.33 25.76
CA TYR A 481 10.26 12.01 24.35
C TYR A 481 8.98 11.52 23.68
N GLY A 482 7.92 11.24 24.46
CA GLY A 482 6.65 10.77 23.93
C GLY A 482 5.92 11.84 23.15
N ASP A 483 5.25 11.42 22.09
CA ASP A 483 4.43 12.25 21.21
C ASP A 483 3.18 11.51 20.77
N GLU A 484 2.29 12.21 20.07
CA GLU A 484 1.08 11.62 19.50
C GLU A 484 1.40 10.76 18.27
N ARG A 485 0.53 9.80 18.02
CA ARG A 485 0.57 8.98 16.80
C ARG A 485 0.44 9.88 15.56
N LYS A 486 1.32 9.68 14.58
CA LYS A 486 1.28 10.40 13.30
C LYS A 486 0.39 9.72 12.27
N CYS A 487 0.44 8.38 12.17
CA CYS A 487 -0.31 7.60 11.19
C CYS A 487 -1.66 7.15 11.76
N ARG A 488 -2.76 7.49 11.07
CA ARG A 488 -4.08 6.98 11.42
C ARG A 488 -4.25 5.55 10.91
N ILE A 489 -4.90 4.70 11.70
CA ILE A 489 -5.28 3.34 11.27
C ILE A 489 -6.76 3.42 10.92
N VAL A 490 -7.08 3.18 9.65
CA VAL A 490 -8.44 3.28 9.09
C VAL A 490 -8.69 2.05 8.24
N GLN A 491 -9.62 1.20 8.65
CA GLN A 491 -9.98 0.04 7.85
C GLN A 491 -10.64 0.49 6.54
N LYS A 492 -10.00 0.24 5.41
CA LYS A 492 -10.51 0.52 4.07
C LYS A 492 -10.27 -0.67 3.14
N GLU A 493 -11.16 -0.87 2.19
CA GLU A 493 -10.95 -1.85 1.13
C GLU A 493 -9.74 -1.47 0.25
N VAL A 494 -9.25 -2.47 -0.49
CA VAL A 494 -8.20 -2.24 -1.51
C VAL A 494 -8.76 -1.35 -2.60
N ALA A 495 -8.03 -0.31 -2.98
CA ALA A 495 -8.42 0.62 -4.02
C ALA A 495 -8.66 -0.11 -5.36
N LYS A 496 -9.73 0.28 -6.06
CA LYS A 496 -10.12 -0.29 -7.35
C LYS A 496 -9.81 0.71 -8.46
N ALA A 497 -9.10 0.26 -9.50
CA ALA A 497 -8.91 1.07 -10.68
C ALA A 497 -10.23 1.17 -11.47
N ILE A 498 -10.58 2.38 -11.88
CA ILE A 498 -11.67 2.61 -12.84
C ILE A 498 -11.28 1.91 -14.15
N SER A 499 -12.20 1.18 -14.75
CA SER A 499 -11.92 0.50 -16.01
C SER A 499 -11.66 1.52 -17.15
N GLU A 500 -10.84 1.17 -18.14
CA GLU A 500 -10.55 2.06 -19.27
C GLU A 500 -11.84 2.47 -20.02
N ASP A 501 -12.88 1.65 -19.94
CA ASP A 501 -14.17 1.90 -20.56
C ASP A 501 -15.02 2.94 -19.80
N GLU A 502 -14.84 3.06 -18.47
CA GLU A 502 -15.49 4.06 -17.63
C GLU A 502 -14.80 5.43 -17.68
N LEU A 503 -13.52 5.46 -18.06
CA LEU A 503 -12.72 6.71 -18.16
C LEU A 503 -13.08 7.56 -19.38
N VAL A 504 -13.79 7.00 -20.39
CA VAL A 504 -14.22 7.73 -21.60
C VAL A 504 -15.54 8.42 -21.31
N PRO A 505 -15.73 9.72 -21.62
CA PRO A 505 -17.02 10.38 -21.45
C PRO A 505 -18.13 9.63 -22.18
N SER A 506 -19.07 9.10 -21.43
CA SER A 506 -20.23 8.37 -21.98
C SER A 506 -21.21 9.37 -22.58
N THR A 507 -21.11 9.62 -23.88
CA THR A 507 -22.07 10.47 -24.62
C THR A 507 -22.94 9.63 -25.53
N PRO A 508 -24.23 10.03 -25.73
CA PRO A 508 -25.11 9.34 -26.66
C PRO A 508 -24.52 9.30 -28.07
N ALA A 509 -24.55 8.14 -28.72
CA ALA A 509 -24.05 7.93 -30.05
C ALA A 509 -24.96 6.97 -30.82
N THR A 510 -25.12 7.21 -32.13
CA THR A 510 -25.84 6.34 -33.05
C THR A 510 -24.88 5.74 -34.06
N VAL A 511 -24.78 4.42 -34.09
CA VAL A 511 -23.98 3.68 -35.08
C VAL A 511 -24.83 3.40 -36.28
N ILE A 512 -24.29 3.69 -37.47
CA ILE A 512 -24.95 3.60 -38.74
C ILE A 512 -24.21 2.61 -39.64
N LEU A 513 -24.95 1.65 -40.23
CA LEU A 513 -24.47 0.68 -41.19
C LEU A 513 -25.13 0.96 -42.54
N SER A 514 -24.32 1.07 -43.60
CA SER A 514 -24.80 1.24 -45.00
C SER A 514 -25.01 -0.10 -45.71
N LYS A 515 -25.68 -0.08 -46.85
CA LYS A 515 -25.91 -1.28 -47.71
C LYS A 515 -24.61 -1.90 -48.23
N MET A 516 -23.60 -1.09 -48.50
CA MET A 516 -22.26 -1.55 -48.93
C MET A 516 -21.35 -1.98 -47.75
N GLY A 517 -21.86 -1.99 -46.51
CA GLY A 517 -21.12 -2.43 -45.31
C GLY A 517 -20.16 -1.37 -44.75
N TRP A 518 -20.42 -0.08 -45.00
CA TRP A 518 -19.71 1.01 -44.40
C TRP A 518 -20.33 1.37 -43.06
N VAL A 519 -19.47 1.69 -42.07
CA VAL A 519 -19.85 1.99 -40.69
C VAL A 519 -19.36 3.34 -40.26
N ARG A 520 -20.16 4.03 -39.43
CA ARG A 520 -19.83 5.34 -38.82
C ARG A 520 -20.65 5.56 -37.55
N ALA A 521 -20.16 6.42 -36.66
CA ALA A 521 -20.85 6.80 -35.44
C ALA A 521 -21.19 8.30 -35.46
N ALA A 522 -22.45 8.63 -35.21
CA ALA A 522 -22.96 9.98 -35.08
C ALA A 522 -23.18 10.33 -33.61
N SER A 523 -22.92 11.57 -33.18
CA SER A 523 -23.22 12.03 -31.84
C SER A 523 -24.70 12.32 -31.69
N GLY A 524 -25.36 11.74 -30.70
CA GLY A 524 -26.78 11.83 -30.42
C GLY A 524 -27.50 10.49 -30.45
N ALA A 525 -28.61 10.37 -29.72
CA ALA A 525 -29.36 9.13 -29.58
C ALA A 525 -30.39 8.92 -30.69
N ASP A 526 -30.98 9.99 -31.22
CA ASP A 526 -32.08 9.89 -32.22
C ASP A 526 -31.73 10.65 -33.49
N ILE A 527 -30.90 10.01 -34.33
CA ILE A 527 -30.43 10.55 -35.59
C ILE A 527 -31.23 9.97 -36.76
N ASP A 528 -31.75 10.85 -37.63
CA ASP A 528 -32.31 10.44 -38.89
C ASP A 528 -31.21 9.97 -39.85
N ALA A 529 -30.93 8.67 -39.83
CA ALA A 529 -29.86 8.10 -40.61
C ALA A 529 -30.25 7.96 -42.11
N GLU A 530 -31.55 7.99 -42.46
CA GLU A 530 -32.02 7.86 -43.84
C GLU A 530 -31.78 9.14 -44.65
N SER A 531 -31.87 10.30 -44.01
CA SER A 531 -31.64 11.61 -44.64
C SER A 531 -30.14 11.94 -44.80
N MET A 532 -29.25 11.15 -44.26
CA MET A 532 -27.80 11.42 -44.32
C MET A 532 -27.23 11.09 -45.71
N SER A 533 -26.11 11.78 -46.08
CA SER A 533 -25.40 11.52 -47.31
C SER A 533 -24.62 10.21 -47.26
N TYR A 534 -24.75 9.38 -48.33
CA TYR A 534 -24.03 8.15 -48.54
C TYR A 534 -23.18 8.24 -49.82
N ARG A 535 -22.23 7.31 -50.02
CA ARG A 535 -21.47 7.19 -51.25
C ARG A 535 -22.38 6.94 -52.46
N SER A 536 -21.89 7.30 -53.64
CA SER A 536 -22.63 7.00 -54.85
C SER A 536 -22.95 5.50 -54.98
N GLY A 537 -24.22 5.19 -55.10
CA GLY A 537 -24.72 3.80 -55.15
C GLY A 537 -24.91 3.09 -53.77
N ASP A 538 -24.60 3.76 -52.65
CA ASP A 538 -24.82 3.26 -51.31
C ASP A 538 -26.07 3.91 -50.66
N ALA A 539 -26.60 3.29 -49.63
CA ALA A 539 -27.78 3.78 -48.91
C ALA A 539 -27.79 3.27 -47.44
N PHE A 540 -28.68 3.83 -46.66
CA PHE A 540 -28.95 3.35 -45.29
C PHE A 540 -29.36 1.86 -45.30
N LYS A 541 -28.85 1.11 -44.26
CA LYS A 541 -29.24 -0.29 -44.06
C LYS A 541 -29.77 -0.57 -42.65
N SER A 542 -29.01 -0.17 -41.62
CA SER A 542 -29.35 -0.41 -40.20
C SER A 542 -28.71 0.65 -39.30
N LYS A 543 -29.38 0.97 -38.18
CA LYS A 543 -28.82 1.81 -37.12
C LYS A 543 -29.03 1.18 -35.74
N ALA A 544 -28.18 1.52 -34.79
CA ALA A 544 -28.34 1.22 -33.37
C ALA A 544 -27.87 2.40 -32.55
N SER A 545 -28.66 2.79 -31.55
CA SER A 545 -28.37 3.88 -30.62
C SER A 545 -27.81 3.33 -29.30
N GLY A 546 -26.83 3.99 -28.73
CA GLY A 546 -26.18 3.64 -27.47
C GLY A 546 -25.28 4.79 -27.01
N LYS A 547 -24.18 4.45 -26.36
CA LYS A 547 -23.22 5.41 -25.86
C LYS A 547 -21.83 5.19 -26.50
N THR A 548 -20.97 6.19 -26.42
CA THR A 548 -19.61 6.13 -27.02
C THR A 548 -18.72 5.04 -26.44
N ASN A 549 -18.98 4.58 -25.22
CA ASN A 549 -18.26 3.49 -24.55
C ASN A 549 -18.91 2.11 -24.72
N ASP A 550 -20.01 2.01 -25.47
CA ASP A 550 -20.65 0.72 -25.78
C ASP A 550 -19.94 -0.01 -26.92
N LYS A 551 -20.32 -1.28 -27.11
CA LYS A 551 -19.89 -2.10 -28.23
C LYS A 551 -21.00 -2.24 -29.26
N ALA A 552 -20.69 -1.86 -30.49
CA ALA A 552 -21.56 -2.11 -31.63
C ALA A 552 -21.35 -3.55 -32.18
N CYS A 553 -22.38 -4.35 -32.15
CA CYS A 553 -22.36 -5.74 -32.59
C CYS A 553 -22.97 -5.85 -33.99
N PHE A 554 -22.16 -6.23 -34.98
CA PHE A 554 -22.54 -6.36 -36.39
C PHE A 554 -22.86 -7.83 -36.70
N ILE A 555 -24.08 -8.10 -37.10
CA ILE A 555 -24.52 -9.46 -37.47
C ILE A 555 -24.47 -9.59 -39.01
N THR A 556 -23.86 -10.67 -39.51
CA THR A 556 -23.56 -10.87 -40.92
C THR A 556 -24.50 -11.87 -41.59
N ASN A 557 -24.54 -11.84 -42.90
CA ASN A 557 -25.34 -12.77 -43.75
C ASN A 557 -24.93 -14.25 -43.58
N LYS A 558 -23.82 -14.56 -42.92
CA LYS A 558 -23.40 -15.93 -42.59
C LYS A 558 -23.69 -16.34 -41.14
N GLY A 559 -24.49 -15.54 -40.43
CA GLY A 559 -24.87 -15.84 -39.05
C GLY A 559 -23.74 -15.63 -38.02
N ARG A 560 -22.76 -14.81 -38.31
CA ARG A 560 -21.67 -14.46 -37.38
C ARG A 560 -21.90 -13.07 -36.81
N VAL A 561 -21.32 -12.81 -35.62
CA VAL A 561 -21.33 -11.51 -34.98
C VAL A 561 -19.90 -11.00 -34.81
N TYR A 562 -19.72 -9.72 -35.07
CA TYR A 562 -18.46 -8.96 -34.88
C TYR A 562 -18.74 -7.76 -33.99
N ALA A 563 -17.97 -7.57 -32.94
CA ALA A 563 -18.12 -6.45 -32.03
C ALA A 563 -16.97 -5.44 -32.22
N VAL A 564 -17.33 -4.17 -32.29
CA VAL A 564 -16.38 -3.05 -32.43
C VAL A 564 -16.79 -1.98 -31.42
N ASP A 565 -15.82 -1.39 -30.70
CA ASP A 565 -16.10 -0.33 -29.75
C ASP A 565 -16.61 0.92 -30.51
N VAL A 566 -17.69 1.54 -30.07
CA VAL A 566 -18.31 2.70 -30.73
C VAL A 566 -17.33 3.86 -30.86
N LYS A 567 -16.47 4.05 -29.86
CA LYS A 567 -15.40 5.06 -29.88
C LYS A 567 -14.36 4.90 -31.00
N ASP A 568 -14.19 3.67 -31.51
CA ASP A 568 -13.23 3.35 -32.57
C ASP A 568 -13.82 3.48 -33.97
N LEU A 569 -15.13 3.76 -34.07
CA LEU A 569 -15.80 4.00 -35.34
C LEU A 569 -15.55 5.43 -35.85
N PRO A 570 -15.43 5.62 -37.18
CA PRO A 570 -15.25 6.93 -37.75
C PRO A 570 -16.46 7.84 -37.52
N SER A 571 -16.21 9.14 -37.34
CA SER A 571 -17.28 10.13 -37.16
C SER A 571 -18.22 10.18 -38.39
N ALA A 572 -19.52 10.33 -38.14
CA ALA A 572 -20.53 10.49 -39.18
C ALA A 572 -20.47 11.84 -39.93
N ARG A 573 -19.53 12.74 -39.61
CA ARG A 573 -19.19 13.92 -40.44
C ARG A 573 -18.61 13.49 -41.78
N GLY A 574 -17.97 12.31 -41.85
CA GLY A 574 -17.49 11.68 -43.06
C GLY A 574 -18.44 10.60 -43.56
N GLN A 575 -18.04 9.90 -44.64
CA GLN A 575 -18.84 8.79 -45.21
C GLN A 575 -18.64 7.44 -44.52
N GLY A 576 -17.81 7.39 -43.49
CA GLY A 576 -17.48 6.17 -42.75
C GLY A 576 -16.32 5.37 -43.34
N GLU A 577 -16.14 4.17 -42.85
CA GLU A 577 -15.13 3.19 -43.29
C GLU A 577 -15.79 1.83 -43.48
N PRO A 578 -15.27 0.94 -44.34
CA PRO A 578 -15.80 -0.42 -44.49
C PRO A 578 -15.56 -1.20 -43.18
N LEU A 579 -16.55 -2.01 -42.76
CA LEU A 579 -16.42 -2.81 -41.53
C LEU A 579 -15.20 -3.75 -41.58
N SER A 580 -14.80 -4.19 -42.78
CA SER A 580 -13.59 -5.01 -42.97
C SER A 580 -12.28 -4.35 -42.55
N ALA A 581 -12.26 -3.02 -42.39
CA ALA A 581 -11.11 -2.30 -41.83
C ALA A 581 -11.01 -2.43 -40.29
N LYS A 582 -12.12 -2.76 -39.61
CA LYS A 582 -12.22 -2.90 -38.16
C LYS A 582 -12.32 -4.35 -37.67
N ALA A 583 -12.84 -5.26 -38.55
CA ALA A 583 -13.09 -6.66 -38.24
C ALA A 583 -12.64 -7.57 -39.41
N ASN A 584 -12.15 -8.75 -39.08
CA ASN A 584 -11.67 -9.72 -40.09
C ASN A 584 -12.85 -10.54 -40.66
N LEU A 585 -13.64 -9.97 -41.57
CA LEU A 585 -14.74 -10.62 -42.23
C LEU A 585 -14.27 -11.77 -43.11
N GLN A 586 -15.01 -12.86 -43.15
CA GLN A 586 -14.72 -13.98 -44.06
C GLN A 586 -15.06 -13.63 -45.52
N PRO A 587 -14.47 -14.30 -46.52
CA PRO A 587 -14.80 -14.07 -47.91
C PRO A 587 -16.30 -14.27 -48.19
N GLY A 588 -16.94 -13.29 -48.88
CA GLY A 588 -18.36 -13.29 -49.18
C GLY A 588 -19.29 -12.97 -48.00
N GLU A 589 -18.73 -12.48 -46.89
CA GLU A 589 -19.48 -12.09 -45.72
C GLU A 589 -19.74 -10.55 -45.74
N SER A 590 -20.97 -10.18 -45.39
CA SER A 590 -21.39 -8.77 -45.31
C SER A 590 -22.30 -8.56 -44.11
N ALA A 591 -22.13 -7.41 -43.41
CA ALA A 591 -23.00 -7.06 -42.30
C ALA A 591 -24.44 -6.79 -42.75
N CYS A 592 -25.40 -7.37 -42.03
CA CYS A 592 -26.82 -7.21 -42.26
C CYS A 592 -27.47 -6.26 -41.29
N HIS A 593 -27.12 -6.37 -40.00
CA HIS A 593 -27.69 -5.58 -38.91
C HIS A 593 -26.59 -5.13 -37.93
N VAL A 594 -26.88 -4.03 -37.26
CA VAL A 594 -26.08 -3.56 -36.11
C VAL A 594 -27.00 -3.46 -34.90
N VAL A 595 -26.52 -3.94 -33.77
CA VAL A 595 -27.20 -3.81 -32.47
C VAL A 595 -26.19 -3.31 -31.40
N ILE A 596 -26.70 -2.57 -30.43
CA ILE A 596 -26.00 -2.18 -29.23
C ILE A 596 -26.90 -2.56 -28.08
N GLY A 597 -26.35 -3.21 -27.07
CA GLY A 597 -27.13 -3.63 -25.90
C GLY A 597 -26.25 -3.72 -24.65
N HIS A 598 -26.87 -3.51 -23.49
CA HIS A 598 -26.23 -3.63 -22.19
C HIS A 598 -26.30 -5.09 -21.68
N ASN A 599 -25.39 -5.46 -20.79
CA ASN A 599 -25.15 -6.86 -20.39
C ASN A 599 -26.41 -7.64 -19.95
N ASN A 600 -27.40 -6.97 -19.38
CA ASN A 600 -28.64 -7.62 -18.91
C ASN A 600 -29.76 -7.66 -19.95
N GLU A 601 -29.57 -7.08 -21.12
CA GLU A 601 -30.56 -7.03 -22.18
C GLU A 601 -30.55 -8.28 -23.03
N HIS A 602 -31.70 -8.61 -23.65
CA HIS A 602 -31.89 -9.76 -24.52
C HIS A 602 -32.33 -9.34 -25.90
N PHE A 603 -31.82 -10.03 -26.89
CA PHE A 603 -32.25 -9.87 -28.28
C PHE A 603 -32.85 -11.15 -28.82
N ILE A 604 -33.87 -11.03 -29.66
CA ILE A 604 -34.35 -12.14 -30.46
C ILE A 604 -33.65 -12.10 -31.82
N ILE A 605 -32.96 -13.21 -32.13
CA ILE A 605 -32.28 -13.42 -33.42
C ILE A 605 -33.01 -14.52 -34.16
N ALA A 606 -33.41 -14.25 -35.42
CA ALA A 606 -34.17 -15.17 -36.21
C ALA A 606 -33.83 -15.13 -37.70
N SER A 607 -34.14 -16.20 -38.42
CA SER A 607 -34.06 -16.28 -39.86
C SER A 607 -35.44 -16.33 -40.47
N ASP A 608 -35.58 -15.93 -41.74
CA ASP A 608 -36.83 -16.02 -42.50
C ASP A 608 -37.31 -17.47 -42.72
N LYS A 609 -36.46 -18.47 -42.47
CA LYS A 609 -36.81 -19.92 -42.48
C LYS A 609 -37.46 -20.37 -41.15
N ALA A 610 -37.97 -19.43 -40.34
CA ALA A 610 -38.78 -19.64 -39.14
C ALA A 610 -38.05 -20.27 -37.94
N TYR A 611 -36.75 -20.14 -37.85
CA TYR A 611 -35.96 -20.53 -36.68
C TYR A 611 -35.33 -19.31 -36.00
N GLY A 612 -35.30 -19.33 -34.67
CA GLY A 612 -34.71 -18.26 -33.89
C GLY A 612 -34.62 -18.62 -32.40
N PHE A 613 -33.98 -17.73 -31.62
CA PHE A 613 -33.76 -17.87 -30.19
C PHE A 613 -33.56 -16.50 -29.56
N MET A 614 -33.61 -16.46 -28.24
CA MET A 614 -33.25 -15.31 -27.44
C MET A 614 -31.77 -15.40 -27.02
N VAL A 615 -31.01 -14.31 -27.14
CA VAL A 615 -29.58 -14.23 -26.79
C VAL A 615 -29.33 -13.03 -25.87
N LYS A 616 -28.43 -13.15 -24.91
CA LYS A 616 -28.01 -12.04 -24.10
C LYS A 616 -27.10 -11.09 -24.86
N ALA A 617 -27.18 -9.79 -24.57
CA ALA A 617 -26.32 -8.78 -25.17
C ALA A 617 -24.82 -9.06 -24.92
N GLU A 618 -24.46 -9.57 -23.73
CA GLU A 618 -23.09 -9.98 -23.42
C GLU A 618 -22.55 -11.07 -24.34
N ASP A 619 -23.40 -11.99 -24.80
CA ASP A 619 -23.03 -13.07 -25.73
C ASP A 619 -22.78 -12.59 -27.17
N LEU A 620 -23.29 -11.42 -27.53
CA LEU A 620 -23.00 -10.75 -28.80
C LEU A 620 -21.66 -10.04 -28.80
N GLN A 621 -21.17 -9.62 -27.61
CA GLN A 621 -19.93 -8.88 -27.44
C GLN A 621 -18.71 -9.82 -27.45
N THR A 622 -18.09 -9.99 -28.62
CA THR A 622 -16.87 -10.79 -28.78
C THR A 622 -15.62 -9.90 -28.83
N ARG A 623 -14.53 -10.37 -28.21
CA ARG A 623 -13.18 -9.74 -28.35
C ARG A 623 -12.41 -10.26 -29.57
N ASN A 624 -12.93 -11.31 -30.23
CA ASN A 624 -12.26 -11.92 -31.38
C ASN A 624 -12.55 -11.14 -32.67
N LYS A 625 -11.52 -10.53 -33.25
CA LYS A 625 -11.64 -9.82 -34.55
C LYS A 625 -12.10 -10.70 -35.71
N ALA A 626 -11.97 -12.03 -35.62
CA ALA A 626 -12.49 -13.00 -36.60
C ALA A 626 -13.98 -13.31 -36.37
N GLY A 627 -14.64 -12.64 -35.41
CA GLY A 627 -16.04 -12.85 -35.08
C GLY A 627 -16.34 -14.16 -34.38
N LYS A 628 -17.61 -14.33 -33.94
CA LYS A 628 -18.15 -15.50 -33.27
C LYS A 628 -19.33 -16.00 -34.07
N ALA A 629 -19.52 -17.34 -34.21
CA ALA A 629 -20.73 -17.90 -34.74
C ALA A 629 -21.91 -17.57 -33.80
N LEU A 630 -23.03 -17.08 -34.34
CA LEU A 630 -24.20 -16.68 -33.57
C LEU A 630 -25.41 -17.56 -33.96
N ILE A 631 -25.86 -17.45 -35.19
CA ILE A 631 -26.98 -18.23 -35.69
C ILE A 631 -26.57 -19.12 -36.85
N THR A 632 -26.95 -20.40 -36.79
CA THR A 632 -26.78 -21.35 -37.92
C THR A 632 -27.93 -21.17 -38.88
N ILE A 633 -27.62 -20.74 -40.09
CA ILE A 633 -28.61 -20.49 -41.16
C ILE A 633 -28.30 -21.34 -42.39
N ASP A 634 -29.34 -21.68 -43.18
CA ASP A 634 -29.22 -22.35 -44.46
C ASP A 634 -28.70 -21.33 -45.53
N GLU A 635 -28.05 -21.79 -46.59
CA GLU A 635 -27.38 -20.89 -47.58
C GLU A 635 -28.32 -19.88 -48.24
N ASP A 636 -29.59 -20.20 -48.35
CA ASP A 636 -30.65 -19.36 -48.97
C ASP A 636 -31.50 -18.61 -47.93
N ALA A 637 -31.11 -18.65 -46.64
CA ALA A 637 -31.80 -17.95 -45.55
C ALA A 637 -31.30 -16.53 -45.35
N THR A 638 -32.21 -15.66 -44.94
CA THR A 638 -31.89 -14.29 -44.56
C THR A 638 -32.12 -14.10 -43.06
N ILE A 639 -31.24 -13.31 -42.42
CA ILE A 639 -31.40 -12.94 -41.01
C ILE A 639 -32.36 -11.76 -40.94
N LEU A 640 -33.36 -11.89 -40.08
CA LEU A 640 -34.34 -10.85 -39.82
C LEU A 640 -33.75 -9.79 -38.88
N LYS A 641 -34.36 -8.61 -38.85
CA LYS A 641 -33.95 -7.54 -37.92
C LYS A 641 -34.00 -8.07 -36.48
N PRO A 642 -32.89 -7.98 -35.74
CA PRO A 642 -32.87 -8.36 -34.33
C PRO A 642 -33.82 -7.46 -33.52
N LEU A 643 -34.54 -8.04 -32.57
CA LEU A 643 -35.50 -7.34 -31.74
C LEU A 643 -34.99 -7.28 -30.30
N LEU A 644 -34.98 -6.10 -29.71
CA LEU A 644 -34.66 -5.92 -28.30
C LEU A 644 -35.86 -6.29 -27.44
N VAL A 645 -35.69 -7.15 -26.46
CA VAL A 645 -36.74 -7.59 -25.52
C VAL A 645 -36.74 -6.62 -24.32
N GLY A 646 -37.87 -6.00 -24.05
CA GLY A 646 -38.03 -5.10 -22.90
C GLY A 646 -38.15 -5.89 -21.58
N ASN A 647 -39.14 -6.78 -21.54
CA ASN A 647 -39.37 -7.68 -20.40
C ASN A 647 -39.69 -9.09 -20.88
N LYS A 648 -38.77 -10.05 -20.64
CA LYS A 648 -38.90 -11.42 -21.10
C LYS A 648 -40.12 -12.17 -20.54
N ASP A 649 -40.69 -11.76 -19.42
CA ASP A 649 -41.78 -12.45 -18.74
C ASP A 649 -43.14 -11.92 -19.17
N THR A 650 -43.26 -10.67 -19.61
CA THR A 650 -44.52 -10.02 -19.99
C THR A 650 -44.67 -9.75 -21.48
N ASP A 651 -43.54 -9.52 -22.19
CA ASP A 651 -43.60 -9.20 -23.62
C ASP A 651 -44.05 -10.37 -24.47
N LEU A 652 -44.75 -10.02 -25.54
CA LEU A 652 -45.22 -10.98 -26.55
C LEU A 652 -44.39 -10.85 -27.84
N LEU A 653 -44.19 -11.93 -28.54
CA LEU A 653 -43.61 -11.94 -29.89
C LEU A 653 -44.72 -12.18 -30.91
N ALA A 654 -44.93 -11.22 -31.79
CA ALA A 654 -45.77 -11.36 -32.95
C ALA A 654 -44.95 -11.76 -34.17
N VAL A 655 -45.30 -12.89 -34.80
CA VAL A 655 -44.61 -13.45 -35.98
C VAL A 655 -45.60 -13.57 -37.11
N ALA A 656 -45.32 -12.92 -38.23
CA ALA A 656 -46.16 -12.95 -39.42
C ALA A 656 -45.49 -13.72 -40.56
N SER A 657 -46.22 -14.63 -41.20
CA SER A 657 -45.70 -15.39 -42.35
C SER A 657 -45.98 -14.70 -43.71
N LYS A 658 -45.17 -15.03 -44.72
CA LYS A 658 -45.35 -14.53 -46.12
C LYS A 658 -46.70 -14.90 -46.72
N THR A 659 -47.35 -15.93 -46.19
CA THR A 659 -48.69 -16.36 -46.65
C THR A 659 -49.84 -15.77 -45.81
N GLY A 660 -49.55 -14.79 -44.95
CA GLY A 660 -50.58 -14.03 -44.24
C GLY A 660 -51.08 -14.68 -42.95
N ARG A 661 -50.26 -15.49 -42.30
CA ARG A 661 -50.56 -16.02 -40.97
C ARG A 661 -49.89 -15.21 -39.90
N LEU A 662 -50.59 -14.92 -38.80
CA LEU A 662 -50.09 -14.23 -37.64
C LEU A 662 -50.13 -15.17 -36.44
N LEU A 663 -49.01 -15.29 -35.73
CA LEU A 663 -48.89 -16.02 -34.46
C LEU A 663 -48.34 -15.06 -33.39
N ILE A 664 -49.03 -15.02 -32.26
CA ILE A 664 -48.62 -14.23 -31.09
C ILE A 664 -48.41 -15.16 -29.89
N TYR A 665 -47.29 -15.07 -29.20
CA TYR A 665 -46.97 -15.90 -28.04
C TYR A 665 -46.00 -15.18 -27.09
N LYS A 666 -45.82 -15.68 -25.85
CA LYS A 666 -44.95 -15.08 -24.87
C LYS A 666 -43.48 -15.27 -25.24
N VAL A 667 -42.68 -14.22 -25.09
CA VAL A 667 -41.24 -14.25 -25.40
C VAL A 667 -40.51 -15.34 -24.60
N ASN A 668 -40.91 -15.60 -23.36
CA ASN A 668 -40.29 -16.62 -22.48
C ASN A 668 -40.47 -18.08 -22.99
N GLU A 669 -41.28 -18.32 -24.00
CA GLU A 669 -41.34 -19.62 -24.68
C GLU A 669 -40.13 -19.88 -25.60
N LEU A 670 -39.32 -18.85 -25.88
CA LEU A 670 -38.10 -19.01 -26.67
C LEU A 670 -36.96 -19.48 -25.79
N PRO A 671 -36.12 -20.41 -26.29
CA PRO A 671 -34.91 -20.78 -25.59
C PRO A 671 -33.90 -19.62 -25.55
N GLU A 672 -33.21 -19.45 -24.42
CA GLU A 672 -32.07 -18.58 -24.31
C GLU A 672 -30.82 -19.37 -24.71
N LEU A 673 -30.14 -18.96 -25.77
CA LEU A 673 -28.97 -19.63 -26.34
C LEU A 673 -27.87 -18.59 -26.65
N SER A 674 -26.63 -18.96 -26.43
CA SER A 674 -25.48 -18.14 -26.82
C SER A 674 -25.09 -18.31 -28.30
N GLN A 675 -25.52 -19.41 -28.94
CA GLN A 675 -25.35 -19.70 -30.37
C GLN A 675 -26.19 -20.91 -30.80
N GLY A 676 -26.51 -21.03 -32.10
CA GLY A 676 -27.17 -22.24 -32.66
C GLY A 676 -28.21 -21.94 -33.73
N LYS A 677 -28.97 -22.94 -34.15
CA LYS A 677 -30.09 -22.78 -35.12
C LYS A 677 -31.33 -22.19 -34.43
N GLY A 678 -31.47 -22.38 -33.13
CA GLY A 678 -32.66 -21.99 -32.37
C GLY A 678 -33.83 -22.95 -32.58
N ASN A 679 -35.01 -22.50 -32.13
CA ASN A 679 -36.27 -23.26 -32.23
C ASN A 679 -37.23 -22.66 -33.26
N LYS A 680 -38.20 -23.45 -33.70
CA LYS A 680 -39.23 -23.00 -34.63
C LYS A 680 -40.09 -21.90 -33.99
N LEU A 681 -40.21 -20.76 -34.65
CA LEU A 681 -40.96 -19.58 -34.18
C LEU A 681 -42.45 -19.71 -34.58
N ILE A 682 -42.73 -20.16 -35.80
CA ILE A 682 -44.07 -20.34 -36.35
C ILE A 682 -44.13 -21.65 -37.13
N GLY A 683 -45.28 -22.30 -37.10
CA GLY A 683 -45.52 -23.60 -37.76
C GLY A 683 -45.74 -23.45 -39.25
N ILE A 684 -44.66 -23.43 -40.05
CA ILE A 684 -44.69 -23.43 -41.51
C ILE A 684 -44.36 -24.82 -42.00
N ASN A 685 -45.11 -25.27 -43.12
CA ASN A 685 -44.86 -26.55 -43.77
C ASN A 685 -43.43 -26.57 -44.34
N GLY A 686 -42.68 -27.65 -44.05
CA GLY A 686 -41.26 -27.76 -44.44
C GLY A 686 -41.05 -27.73 -45.95
N ALA A 687 -41.98 -28.35 -46.75
CA ALA A 687 -41.91 -28.32 -48.23
C ALA A 687 -42.07 -26.89 -48.77
N LYS A 688 -43.03 -26.11 -48.24
CA LYS A 688 -43.18 -24.68 -48.59
C LYS A 688 -42.01 -23.80 -48.20
N LEU A 689 -41.42 -24.13 -47.05
CA LEU A 689 -40.24 -23.43 -46.54
C LEU A 689 -39.01 -23.68 -47.43
N ALA A 690 -38.81 -24.95 -47.85
CA ALA A 690 -37.66 -25.34 -48.66
C ALA A 690 -37.65 -24.67 -50.06
N ILE A 691 -38.84 -24.53 -50.69
CA ILE A 691 -38.96 -23.86 -51.99
C ILE A 691 -39.15 -22.33 -51.89
N GLY A 692 -39.08 -21.76 -50.69
CA GLY A 692 -39.26 -20.32 -50.44
C GLY A 692 -40.68 -19.80 -50.65
N ALA A 693 -41.71 -20.70 -50.85
CA ALA A 693 -43.11 -20.35 -51.05
C ALA A 693 -43.77 -19.78 -49.78
N ASP A 694 -43.21 -20.03 -48.64
CA ASP A 694 -43.59 -19.42 -47.35
C ASP A 694 -42.34 -19.19 -46.47
N GLY A 695 -42.47 -18.40 -45.45
CA GLY A 695 -41.39 -18.01 -44.51
C GLY A 695 -41.87 -16.92 -43.59
N ILE A 696 -41.06 -16.43 -42.68
CA ILE A 696 -41.37 -15.24 -41.88
C ILE A 696 -41.26 -14.01 -42.79
N ALA A 697 -42.32 -13.20 -42.83
CA ALA A 697 -42.32 -11.91 -43.51
C ALA A 697 -41.74 -10.81 -42.57
N THR A 698 -42.25 -10.75 -41.34
CA THR A 698 -41.86 -9.79 -40.32
C THR A 698 -42.16 -10.34 -38.92
N MET A 699 -41.49 -9.78 -37.92
CA MET A 699 -41.76 -10.06 -36.51
C MET A 699 -41.55 -8.79 -35.70
N GLU A 700 -42.28 -8.63 -34.57
CA GLU A 700 -42.11 -7.49 -33.67
C GLU A 700 -42.41 -7.90 -32.23
N ILE A 701 -41.78 -7.19 -31.26
CA ILE A 701 -42.07 -7.33 -29.82
C ILE A 701 -43.30 -6.46 -29.51
N VAL A 702 -44.26 -7.06 -28.82
CA VAL A 702 -45.45 -6.35 -28.36
C VAL A 702 -45.40 -6.29 -26.83
N PRO A 703 -45.06 -5.14 -26.24
CA PRO A 703 -45.08 -4.93 -24.81
C PRO A 703 -46.50 -5.07 -24.23
N GLU A 704 -46.58 -5.30 -22.94
CA GLU A 704 -47.84 -5.37 -22.20
C GLU A 704 -48.69 -4.10 -22.45
N LYS A 705 -50.01 -4.31 -22.72
CA LYS A 705 -50.99 -3.25 -23.02
C LYS A 705 -50.76 -2.47 -24.33
N ALA A 706 -49.76 -2.81 -25.12
CA ALA A 706 -49.58 -2.21 -26.45
C ALA A 706 -50.65 -2.62 -27.43
N SER A 707 -50.93 -1.80 -28.44
CA SER A 707 -51.75 -2.12 -29.62
C SER A 707 -50.84 -2.33 -30.85
N MET A 708 -51.31 -2.97 -31.87
CA MET A 708 -50.51 -3.29 -33.04
C MET A 708 -51.28 -3.02 -34.34
N ILE A 709 -50.61 -2.40 -35.31
CA ILE A 709 -51.13 -2.18 -36.66
C ILE A 709 -50.40 -3.12 -37.63
N ILE A 710 -51.16 -3.90 -38.38
CA ILE A 710 -50.66 -4.78 -39.44
C ILE A 710 -50.79 -4.04 -40.77
N HIS A 711 -49.67 -3.75 -41.41
CA HIS A 711 -49.64 -3.06 -42.71
C HIS A 711 -49.60 -4.08 -43.85
N CYS A 712 -50.55 -3.94 -44.78
CA CYS A 712 -50.73 -4.85 -45.94
C CYS A 712 -50.94 -4.01 -47.21
N GLY A 713 -49.89 -3.54 -47.84
CA GLY A 713 -49.94 -2.58 -48.93
C GLY A 713 -50.55 -1.24 -48.51
N LYS A 714 -51.68 -0.90 -49.13
CA LYS A 714 -52.43 0.35 -48.77
C LYS A 714 -53.48 0.10 -47.67
N ARG A 715 -53.56 -1.07 -47.09
CA ARG A 715 -54.59 -1.45 -46.11
C ARG A 715 -53.92 -1.76 -44.77
N THR A 716 -54.64 -1.50 -43.70
CA THR A 716 -54.15 -1.79 -42.32
C THR A 716 -55.22 -2.55 -41.55
N ILE A 717 -54.76 -3.36 -40.58
CA ILE A 717 -55.61 -3.96 -39.55
C ILE A 717 -55.06 -3.48 -38.22
N ASN A 718 -55.93 -2.83 -37.44
CA ASN A 718 -55.56 -2.41 -36.07
C ASN A 718 -56.02 -3.50 -35.11
N LEU A 719 -55.12 -3.96 -34.24
CA LEU A 719 -55.43 -4.87 -33.14
C LEU A 719 -55.24 -4.12 -31.83
N SER A 720 -56.32 -4.03 -31.05
CA SER A 720 -56.27 -3.49 -29.67
C SER A 720 -55.51 -4.50 -28.75
N SER A 721 -55.06 -4.04 -27.60
CA SER A 721 -54.41 -4.88 -26.59
C SER A 721 -55.25 -6.12 -26.24
N LYS A 722 -56.57 -5.94 -26.08
CA LYS A 722 -57.51 -7.03 -25.79
C LYS A 722 -57.59 -8.06 -26.90
N GLU A 723 -57.65 -7.65 -28.16
CA GLU A 723 -57.65 -8.56 -29.33
C GLU A 723 -56.32 -9.26 -29.49
N ILE A 724 -55.22 -8.65 -29.08
CA ILE A 724 -53.89 -9.30 -29.04
C ILE A 724 -53.86 -10.39 -27.97
N GLU A 725 -54.39 -10.13 -26.78
CA GLU A 725 -54.48 -11.08 -25.67
C GLU A 725 -55.34 -12.31 -26.04
N GLU A 726 -56.47 -12.12 -26.73
CA GLU A 726 -57.34 -13.18 -27.20
C GLU A 726 -56.67 -14.08 -28.26
N ARG A 727 -55.64 -13.60 -28.96
CA ARG A 727 -54.87 -14.32 -30.00
C ARG A 727 -53.60 -14.98 -29.48
N ILE A 728 -53.27 -14.85 -28.17
CA ILE A 728 -52.11 -15.49 -27.61
C ILE A 728 -52.23 -17.02 -27.75
N SER A 729 -51.22 -17.62 -28.33
CA SER A 729 -51.17 -19.06 -28.57
C SER A 729 -49.81 -19.61 -28.17
N SER A 730 -49.58 -20.90 -28.35
CA SER A 730 -48.26 -21.50 -28.07
C SER A 730 -47.37 -21.41 -29.30
N ARG A 731 -46.09 -21.26 -29.06
CA ARG A 731 -45.01 -21.24 -30.06
C ARG A 731 -45.12 -22.46 -31.01
N SER A 732 -44.66 -22.33 -32.23
CA SER A 732 -44.62 -23.37 -33.27
C SER A 732 -45.99 -23.78 -33.87
N LYS A 733 -47.09 -23.16 -33.47
CA LYS A 733 -48.38 -23.32 -34.18
C LYS A 733 -48.38 -22.57 -35.50
N ALA A 734 -49.32 -22.88 -36.38
CA ALA A 734 -49.42 -22.27 -37.71
C ALA A 734 -49.87 -20.80 -37.69
N GLY A 735 -50.43 -20.34 -36.57
CA GLY A 735 -51.02 -19.02 -36.45
C GLY A 735 -52.33 -18.83 -37.21
N ASP A 736 -53.04 -17.73 -36.93
CA ASP A 736 -54.32 -17.39 -37.54
C ASP A 736 -54.14 -16.85 -38.97
N LEU A 737 -54.92 -17.27 -39.88
CA LEU A 737 -54.93 -16.74 -41.26
C LEU A 737 -55.67 -15.40 -41.27
N LEU A 738 -55.00 -14.33 -41.73
CA LEU A 738 -55.63 -13.01 -41.85
C LEU A 738 -56.74 -13.01 -42.95
N PRO A 739 -57.72 -12.13 -42.88
CA PRO A 739 -58.82 -12.02 -43.87
C PRO A 739 -58.31 -11.84 -45.29
N ARG A 740 -59.13 -12.27 -46.26
CA ARG A 740 -58.80 -12.10 -47.69
C ARG A 740 -58.52 -10.62 -48.01
N GLY A 741 -57.41 -10.35 -48.68
CA GLY A 741 -56.94 -8.99 -48.98
C GLY A 741 -55.96 -8.39 -48.00
N PHE A 742 -55.67 -9.09 -46.87
CA PHE A 742 -54.67 -8.70 -45.85
C PHE A 742 -53.60 -9.78 -45.66
N GLN A 743 -53.50 -10.73 -46.61
CA GLN A 743 -52.56 -11.85 -46.48
C GLN A 743 -51.11 -11.52 -46.92
N LYS A 744 -50.92 -10.38 -47.59
CA LYS A 744 -49.55 -9.89 -47.89
C LYS A 744 -49.15 -8.87 -46.87
N ILE A 745 -48.46 -9.32 -45.81
CA ILE A 745 -48.03 -8.49 -44.73
C ILE A 745 -46.69 -7.83 -45.08
N ASP A 746 -46.61 -6.51 -44.98
CA ASP A 746 -45.39 -5.75 -45.24
C ASP A 746 -44.58 -5.58 -43.94
N PHE A 747 -45.21 -5.04 -42.90
CA PHE A 747 -44.59 -4.88 -41.58
C PHE A 747 -45.67 -4.78 -40.47
N LEU A 748 -45.20 -4.94 -39.22
CA LEU A 748 -45.98 -4.77 -38.00
C LEU A 748 -45.52 -3.47 -37.31
N GLU A 749 -46.48 -2.63 -36.88
CA GLU A 749 -46.22 -1.42 -36.13
C GLU A 749 -46.86 -1.55 -34.76
N VAL A 750 -46.06 -1.40 -33.71
CA VAL A 750 -46.50 -1.50 -32.32
C VAL A 750 -46.63 -0.11 -31.72
N ILE A 751 -47.80 0.18 -31.16
CA ILE A 751 -48.13 1.45 -30.49
C ILE A 751 -48.19 1.19 -29.00
N VAL A 752 -47.18 1.71 -28.28
CA VAL A 752 -47.13 1.66 -26.81
C VAL A 752 -47.90 2.86 -26.24
N PRO A 753 -48.85 2.70 -25.30
CA PRO A 753 -49.50 3.81 -24.64
C PRO A 753 -48.47 4.58 -23.84
N LYS A 754 -48.44 5.92 -23.94
CA LYS A 754 -47.57 6.78 -23.11
C LYS A 754 -47.91 6.57 -21.64
N SER A 755 -46.92 6.31 -20.81
CA SER A 755 -47.07 6.24 -19.37
C SER A 755 -47.27 7.64 -18.81
N GLU A 756 -48.11 7.77 -17.76
CA GLU A 756 -48.39 9.07 -17.05
C GLU A 756 -47.11 9.66 -16.40
N GLU A 757 -46.01 8.97 -16.40
CA GLU A 757 -44.70 9.45 -15.84
C GLU A 757 -43.90 10.34 -16.81
N ASP A 758 -44.27 10.42 -18.08
CA ASP A 758 -43.58 11.26 -19.08
C ASP A 758 -44.05 12.72 -19.14
N GLU A 759 -45.08 13.10 -18.34
CA GLU A 759 -45.62 14.48 -18.29
C GLU A 759 -44.98 15.39 -17.24
N VAL A 760 -44.03 14.91 -16.42
CA VAL A 760 -43.43 15.72 -15.36
C VAL A 760 -41.93 15.91 -15.63
N GLN A 761 -41.56 16.74 -16.59
CA GLN A 761 -40.27 17.47 -16.61
C GLN A 761 -40.24 18.56 -17.69
N THR A 762 -41.01 19.62 -17.54
CA THR A 762 -40.65 20.94 -18.05
C THR A 762 -40.81 21.95 -16.92
N PRO A 763 -39.74 22.46 -16.31
CA PRO A 763 -39.86 23.63 -15.44
C PRO A 763 -40.20 24.86 -16.29
N PRO A 764 -41.04 25.78 -15.82
CA PRO A 764 -41.39 27.00 -16.52
C PRO A 764 -40.14 27.86 -16.71
N ILE A 765 -39.97 28.38 -17.92
CA ILE A 765 -38.97 29.41 -18.25
C ILE A 765 -39.42 30.70 -17.57
N GLU A 766 -38.78 31.13 -16.49
CA GLU A 766 -38.83 32.49 -15.98
C GLU A 766 -38.05 33.41 -16.93
N GLU A 767 -38.78 34.22 -17.69
CA GLU A 767 -38.24 35.38 -18.40
C GLU A 767 -37.78 36.41 -17.35
N THR A 768 -36.49 36.48 -17.08
CA THR A 768 -35.90 37.65 -16.39
C THR A 768 -35.53 38.71 -17.42
N GLU A 769 -36.34 39.77 -17.46
CA GLU A 769 -36.02 41.05 -18.10
C GLU A 769 -34.71 41.61 -17.52
N PHE A 770 -33.70 41.74 -18.34
CA PHE A 770 -32.50 42.54 -18.03
C PHE A 770 -32.81 44.01 -18.29
N THR A 771 -32.99 44.80 -17.23
CA THR A 771 -32.82 46.26 -17.29
C THR A 771 -31.35 46.60 -17.11
N LEU A 772 -30.83 47.31 -18.12
CA LEU A 772 -29.54 48.01 -18.09
C LEU A 772 -29.62 49.21 -17.16
N GLU A 773 -28.77 49.26 -16.13
CA GLU A 773 -28.10 50.47 -15.62
C GLU A 773 -26.66 50.15 -15.25
#